data_b23a1892c8cd728c9b55f6deeb0d4069
#
_entry.id   b23a1892c8cd728c9b55f6deeb0d4069
#
_cell.length_a   1.000
_cell.length_b   1.000
_cell.length_c   1.000
_cell.angle_alpha   90.00
_cell.angle_beta   90.00
_cell.angle_gamma   90.00
#
_symmetry.space_group_name_H-M   'P 1'
#
loop_
_entity.id
_entity.type
_entity.pdbx_description
1 polymer ?
#
loop_
_entity_poly.entity_id
_entity_poly.type
_entity_poly.pdbx_seq_one_letter_code
_entity_poly.pdbx_strand_id
1 'polypeptide(L)'
;MNRVTIAILALLAPIAMCAQGVKIEFFTPSVVHVVKYPGQPVTPESKVIIAKPQEVKLTRKGSTTSSSELTVKLDEKTGCITFLDAKGKVLLREKSHTFTPLNQTFTLDKGEAIYGLGTIQNGKMNRRGEHKRMEQSNLEDFQNVIQSIKGWGLYWDNYAPTQFDDDARGMSLTSEAGDVIDYYFMYGGSADGVIAQMRFLSGDVPMFPLWTYGFWQSKERYKTAAETESIVDKYRELQVPLDGIIQDWQYWGSNYLWNAMDFLSEDFANGKQLIKNVHQKHAHFMISIWASFGPMTQQFRELDAKGLLLPIETWPQSGISHVWPPIMEYPSGVKVYDAFSPEARAIYWKYLKKLYDYGTDAWWMDSTDPDFFNPKESDYQHPVTGGTWRSLRNAFPLETVRGIYQAQRKDDRGKRIFIMTRSSFAGQQHYGSNMWSGDVASSWEMLRNQIPAGLSFTLTGNPNFNTDIGGFFCGSYNTKGSGSAPKNPQFQELYVRWMQYGLFCPVFRSHGADAPREIWQFGEPGTPVYQSIKNLIDFRYRLIPYLYSTASQVTNNNFSYMRPLFSDFAADKKVWDMTDEFMFGRSILAAPIVEAQYTQEKIVKEDAMTGWNRKEVTAESEQQTVDWNATKTATKYLPKGANWYDFWTGKLYKGGQNVVLTTRFDQVPMFVRAGSIVPLGPVMQYVGEKPWDNLEIRIYPGADAEFSLYEDEGDGYNYEQGYYSNIIFTWTDRTRTLHISARQGGFKGMILERKFTLVLPDGTTKTIDYNGNQVTVKL
;
A
#
# COMPACT_ATOMS: atom_id res chain seq x y z
N MET A 1 32.46 41.22 -48.66
CA MET A 1 31.03 40.81 -48.81
C MET A 1 30.92 39.40 -48.24
N ASN A 2 30.69 39.32 -46.93
CA ASN A 2 30.48 38.04 -46.23
C ASN A 2 28.98 37.81 -46.08
N ARG A 3 28.46 36.72 -46.65
CA ARG A 3 27.08 36.25 -46.43
C ARG A 3 27.07 35.47 -45.13
N VAL A 4 26.36 36.00 -44.13
CA VAL A 4 26.00 35.27 -42.89
C VAL A 4 24.74 34.50 -43.21
N THR A 5 24.85 33.17 -43.20
CA THR A 5 23.70 32.27 -43.32
C THR A 5 23.13 32.05 -41.89
N ILE A 6 21.98 32.66 -41.65
CA ILE A 6 21.22 32.42 -40.39
C ILE A 6 20.46 31.08 -40.58
N ALA A 7 20.91 30.05 -39.88
CA ALA A 7 20.17 28.81 -39.75
C ALA A 7 19.04 29.03 -38.73
N ILE A 8 17.81 29.08 -39.20
CA ILE A 8 16.63 29.06 -38.34
C ILE A 8 16.42 27.61 -37.86
N LEU A 9 16.84 27.32 -36.64
CA LEU A 9 16.39 26.10 -35.94
C LEU A 9 14.88 26.25 -35.64
N ALA A 10 14.07 25.63 -36.46
CA ALA A 10 12.65 25.45 -36.10
C ALA A 10 12.57 24.44 -34.98
N LEU A 11 12.44 24.90 -33.73
CA LEU A 11 11.96 24.08 -32.61
C LEU A 11 10.54 23.60 -32.96
N LEU A 12 10.41 22.34 -33.36
CA LEU A 12 9.14 21.65 -33.45
C LEU A 12 8.62 21.41 -32.02
N ALA A 13 7.92 22.39 -31.47
CA ALA A 13 7.11 22.18 -30.28
C ALA A 13 6.03 21.08 -30.58
N PRO A 14 5.71 20.20 -29.67
CA PRO A 14 4.62 19.25 -29.86
C PRO A 14 3.33 20.02 -30.17
N ILE A 15 2.80 19.87 -31.35
CA ILE A 15 1.60 20.59 -31.79
C ILE A 15 0.41 19.93 -31.10
N ALA A 16 -0.07 20.55 -30.02
CA ALA A 16 -1.33 20.18 -29.38
C ALA A 16 -2.49 20.39 -30.40
N MET A 17 -3.39 19.40 -30.48
CA MET A 17 -4.65 19.58 -31.23
C MET A 17 -5.58 20.43 -30.38
N CYS A 18 -5.75 21.69 -30.69
CA CYS A 18 -6.79 22.54 -30.14
C CYS A 18 -8.01 22.53 -31.03
N ALA A 19 -9.03 21.71 -30.73
CA ALA A 19 -10.40 22.04 -31.01
C ALA A 19 -10.90 23.01 -29.92
N GLN A 20 -11.84 23.87 -30.22
CA GLN A 20 -12.36 24.84 -29.26
C GLN A 20 -12.82 24.09 -27.99
N GLY A 21 -12.22 24.36 -26.84
CA GLY A 21 -12.55 23.75 -25.55
C GLY A 21 -11.92 22.38 -25.22
N VAL A 22 -11.09 21.77 -26.10
CA VAL A 22 -10.46 20.48 -25.87
C VAL A 22 -9.00 20.48 -26.31
N LYS A 23 -8.09 20.17 -25.38
CA LYS A 23 -6.68 19.90 -25.65
C LYS A 23 -6.42 18.41 -25.51
N ILE A 24 -5.74 17.80 -26.47
CA ILE A 24 -5.33 16.39 -26.48
C ILE A 24 -3.83 16.33 -26.71
N GLU A 25 -3.09 15.75 -25.79
CA GLU A 25 -1.64 15.63 -25.84
C GLU A 25 -1.20 14.19 -25.56
N PHE A 26 -0.39 13.61 -26.45
CA PHE A 26 0.20 12.29 -26.22
C PHE A 26 1.47 12.45 -25.39
N PHE A 27 1.46 11.87 -24.19
CA PHE A 27 2.65 11.78 -23.31
C PHE A 27 3.58 10.67 -23.75
N THR A 28 3.02 9.57 -24.23
CA THR A 28 3.71 8.42 -24.84
C THR A 28 2.81 7.85 -25.93
N PRO A 29 3.25 6.85 -26.71
CA PRO A 29 2.34 6.17 -27.65
C PRO A 29 1.09 5.59 -26.99
N SER A 30 1.11 5.33 -25.68
CA SER A 30 0.06 4.65 -24.90
C SER A 30 -0.63 5.53 -23.87
N VAL A 31 -0.22 6.79 -23.68
CA VAL A 31 -0.77 7.70 -22.67
C VAL A 31 -1.19 9.01 -23.31
N VAL A 32 -2.42 9.41 -23.05
CA VAL A 32 -3.03 10.64 -23.59
C VAL A 32 -3.55 11.51 -22.45
N HIS A 33 -3.08 12.75 -22.40
CA HIS A 33 -3.59 13.80 -21.53
C HIS A 33 -4.72 14.55 -22.22
N VAL A 34 -5.84 14.71 -21.55
CA VAL A 34 -7.03 15.42 -22.04
C VAL A 34 -7.40 16.54 -21.08
N VAL A 35 -7.44 17.76 -21.59
CA VAL A 35 -7.95 18.92 -20.86
C VAL A 35 -9.11 19.53 -21.61
N LYS A 36 -10.25 19.74 -20.93
CA LYS A 36 -11.40 20.47 -21.47
C LYS A 36 -11.64 21.72 -20.63
N TYR A 37 -11.94 22.81 -21.29
CA TYR A 37 -12.09 24.13 -20.66
C TYR A 37 -13.25 24.92 -21.24
N PRO A 38 -13.99 25.71 -20.41
CA PRO A 38 -15.19 26.44 -20.88
C PRO A 38 -14.86 27.75 -21.59
N GLY A 39 -13.60 28.16 -21.64
CA GLY A 39 -13.19 29.47 -22.20
C GLY A 39 -11.83 29.42 -22.89
N GLN A 40 -10.89 30.24 -22.42
CA GLN A 40 -9.53 30.26 -22.95
C GLN A 40 -8.76 28.98 -22.57
N PRO A 41 -7.83 28.52 -23.43
CA PRO A 41 -7.01 27.35 -23.15
C PRO A 41 -6.23 27.50 -21.84
N VAL A 42 -6.34 26.50 -20.97
CA VAL A 42 -5.59 26.39 -19.70
C VAL A 42 -4.85 25.09 -19.71
N THR A 43 -3.61 25.08 -19.21
CA THR A 43 -2.87 23.86 -18.87
C THR A 43 -2.68 23.88 -17.36
N PRO A 44 -3.47 23.09 -16.60
CA PRO A 44 -3.33 23.02 -15.15
C PRO A 44 -1.97 22.41 -14.79
N GLU A 45 -1.44 22.85 -13.65
CA GLU A 45 -0.26 22.23 -13.05
C GLU A 45 -0.69 21.06 -12.17
N SER A 46 -0.20 19.86 -12.49
CA SER A 46 -0.52 18.66 -11.72
C SER A 46 0.33 18.57 -10.45
N LYS A 47 -0.29 18.16 -9.34
CA LYS A 47 0.41 17.79 -8.11
C LYS A 47 0.94 16.34 -8.14
N VAL A 48 0.45 15.52 -9.06
CA VAL A 48 0.73 14.07 -9.15
C VAL A 48 1.68 13.76 -10.29
N ILE A 49 1.48 14.40 -11.45
CA ILE A 49 2.22 14.07 -12.66
C ILE A 49 3.58 14.77 -12.65
N ILE A 50 4.64 13.97 -12.63
CA ILE A 50 6.03 14.43 -12.67
C ILE A 50 6.69 14.17 -14.04
N ALA A 51 6.10 13.29 -14.84
CA ALA A 51 6.58 13.00 -16.19
C ALA A 51 6.38 14.19 -17.13
N LYS A 52 7.26 14.27 -18.12
CA LYS A 52 7.10 15.19 -19.26
C LYS A 52 6.66 14.41 -20.49
N PRO A 53 5.89 15.04 -21.40
CA PRO A 53 5.57 14.42 -22.68
C PRO A 53 6.83 14.02 -23.45
N GLN A 54 6.81 12.81 -24.00
CA GLN A 54 7.86 12.31 -24.90
C GLN A 54 7.57 12.75 -26.33
N GLU A 55 8.57 12.68 -27.20
CA GLU A 55 8.34 12.83 -28.63
C GLU A 55 7.61 11.60 -29.18
N VAL A 56 6.38 11.77 -29.67
CA VAL A 56 5.55 10.71 -30.21
C VAL A 56 5.28 10.92 -31.68
N LYS A 57 5.59 9.91 -32.49
CA LYS A 57 5.24 9.92 -33.91
C LYS A 57 3.72 9.76 -34.06
N LEU A 58 3.06 10.81 -34.54
CA LEU A 58 1.61 10.87 -34.69
C LEU A 58 1.20 10.94 -36.15
N THR A 59 0.14 10.24 -36.48
CA THR A 59 -0.58 10.35 -37.77
C THR A 59 -1.91 11.03 -37.53
N ARG A 60 -2.23 12.06 -38.33
CA ARG A 60 -3.50 12.83 -38.22
C ARG A 60 -4.32 12.70 -39.50
N LYS A 61 -5.64 12.47 -39.32
CA LYS A 61 -6.62 12.41 -40.39
C LYS A 61 -7.94 13.02 -39.91
N GLY A 62 -8.19 14.28 -40.26
CA GLY A 62 -9.32 15.05 -39.71
C GLY A 62 -9.22 15.15 -38.20
N SER A 63 -10.28 14.87 -37.48
CA SER A 63 -10.39 14.84 -36.01
C SER A 63 -9.83 13.56 -35.36
N THR A 64 -9.15 12.73 -36.13
CA THR A 64 -8.50 11.49 -35.63
C THR A 64 -7.00 11.66 -35.56
N THR A 65 -6.41 11.31 -34.39
CA THR A 65 -4.97 11.28 -34.19
C THR A 65 -4.56 9.90 -33.69
N SER A 66 -3.54 9.30 -34.31
CA SER A 66 -3.06 7.95 -33.97
C SER A 66 -1.55 7.95 -33.68
N SER A 67 -1.16 7.22 -32.65
CA SER A 67 0.22 6.76 -32.38
C SER A 67 0.39 5.32 -32.88
N SER A 68 1.48 4.65 -32.50
CA SER A 68 1.64 3.20 -32.73
C SER A 68 0.69 2.34 -31.91
N GLU A 69 0.20 2.82 -30.75
CA GLU A 69 -0.57 2.04 -29.79
C GLU A 69 -2.05 2.47 -29.67
N LEU A 70 -2.30 3.77 -29.83
CA LEU A 70 -3.62 4.35 -29.60
C LEU A 70 -4.11 5.18 -30.79
N THR A 71 -5.42 5.15 -30.98
CA THR A 71 -6.16 6.10 -31.84
C THR A 71 -7.16 6.87 -31.00
N VAL A 72 -7.12 8.19 -31.11
CA VAL A 72 -8.02 9.14 -30.46
C VAL A 72 -8.88 9.80 -31.52
N LYS A 73 -10.22 9.68 -31.40
CA LYS A 73 -11.19 10.33 -32.29
C LYS A 73 -11.96 11.39 -31.50
N LEU A 74 -11.88 12.63 -31.92
CA LEU A 74 -12.62 13.75 -31.36
C LEU A 74 -13.88 13.98 -32.16
N ASP A 75 -15.02 14.01 -31.49
CA ASP A 75 -16.27 14.59 -32.09
C ASP A 75 -16.24 16.10 -31.85
N GLU A 76 -15.97 16.86 -32.89
CA GLU A 76 -15.85 18.33 -32.84
C GLU A 76 -17.15 19.05 -32.45
N LYS A 77 -18.31 18.40 -32.58
CA LYS A 77 -19.61 19.00 -32.25
C LYS A 77 -19.89 18.90 -30.74
N THR A 78 -19.51 17.77 -30.14
CA THR A 78 -19.82 17.47 -28.75
C THR A 78 -18.59 17.65 -27.84
N GLY A 79 -17.37 17.71 -28.40
CA GLY A 79 -16.13 17.68 -27.66
C GLY A 79 -15.84 16.32 -27.00
N CYS A 80 -16.60 15.28 -27.37
CA CYS A 80 -16.41 13.93 -26.81
C CYS A 80 -15.36 13.14 -27.58
N ILE A 81 -14.61 12.30 -26.80
CA ILE A 81 -13.49 11.53 -27.31
C ILE A 81 -13.84 10.03 -27.30
N THR A 82 -13.38 9.31 -28.34
CA THR A 82 -13.35 7.85 -28.37
C THR A 82 -11.89 7.39 -28.44
N PHE A 83 -11.50 6.52 -27.49
CA PHE A 83 -10.20 5.88 -27.45
C PHE A 83 -10.29 4.48 -28.05
N LEU A 84 -9.36 4.15 -28.96
CA LEU A 84 -9.27 2.86 -29.63
C LEU A 84 -7.81 2.35 -29.53
N ASP A 85 -7.64 1.03 -29.52
CA ASP A 85 -6.32 0.42 -29.69
C ASP A 85 -5.81 0.55 -31.15
N ALA A 86 -4.58 0.13 -31.39
CA ALA A 86 -3.94 0.15 -32.71
C ALA A 86 -4.69 -0.70 -33.76
N LYS A 87 -5.53 -1.65 -33.33
CA LYS A 87 -6.35 -2.51 -34.20
C LYS A 87 -7.74 -1.93 -34.47
N GLY A 88 -8.05 -0.77 -33.90
CA GLY A 88 -9.33 -0.08 -34.05
C GLY A 88 -10.45 -0.60 -33.12
N LYS A 89 -10.11 -1.45 -32.12
CA LYS A 89 -11.05 -1.87 -31.08
C LYS A 89 -11.28 -0.71 -30.12
N VAL A 90 -12.54 -0.41 -29.84
CA VAL A 90 -12.87 0.65 -28.87
C VAL A 90 -12.52 0.21 -27.46
N LEU A 91 -11.76 1.05 -26.77
CA LEU A 91 -11.38 0.89 -25.37
C LEU A 91 -12.36 1.63 -24.46
N LEU A 92 -12.55 2.94 -24.68
CA LEU A 92 -13.44 3.79 -23.90
C LEU A 92 -14.09 4.86 -24.78
N ARG A 93 -15.33 5.26 -24.47
CA ARG A 93 -16.03 6.38 -25.10
C ARG A 93 -16.47 7.38 -24.05
N GLU A 94 -16.19 8.63 -24.28
CA GLU A 94 -16.89 9.70 -23.59
C GLU A 94 -18.33 9.79 -24.09
N LYS A 95 -19.26 10.16 -23.19
CA LYS A 95 -20.69 10.33 -23.48
C LYS A 95 -21.09 11.79 -23.41
N SER A 96 -20.70 12.50 -22.38
CA SER A 96 -21.01 13.90 -22.14
C SER A 96 -20.10 14.50 -21.10
N HIS A 97 -20.06 15.83 -21.06
CA HIS A 97 -19.38 16.57 -19.99
C HIS A 97 -20.12 17.87 -19.67
N THR A 98 -19.89 18.40 -18.47
CA THR A 98 -20.34 19.72 -18.01
C THR A 98 -19.24 20.38 -17.17
N PHE A 99 -19.29 21.72 -17.04
CA PHE A 99 -18.36 22.48 -16.19
C PHE A 99 -19.02 22.99 -14.90
N THR A 100 -20.35 22.93 -14.82
CA THR A 100 -21.12 23.31 -13.64
C THR A 100 -22.34 22.39 -13.53
N PRO A 101 -22.26 21.35 -12.69
CA PRO A 101 -21.09 20.85 -11.95
C PRO A 101 -19.98 20.34 -12.88
N LEU A 102 -18.74 20.27 -12.37
CA LEU A 102 -17.61 19.76 -13.13
C LEU A 102 -17.71 18.24 -13.26
N ASN A 103 -18.17 17.77 -14.44
CA ASN A 103 -18.48 16.35 -14.68
C ASN A 103 -17.97 15.86 -16.02
N GLN A 104 -17.47 14.63 -16.03
CA GLN A 104 -17.23 13.84 -17.25
C GLN A 104 -17.93 12.48 -17.12
N THR A 105 -18.73 12.13 -18.13
CA THR A 105 -19.43 10.83 -18.20
C THR A 105 -18.86 9.99 -19.35
N PHE A 106 -18.70 8.69 -19.10
CA PHE A 106 -18.19 7.70 -20.02
C PHE A 106 -19.22 6.58 -20.26
N THR A 107 -19.12 5.91 -21.39
CA THR A 107 -19.89 4.70 -21.71
C THR A 107 -18.98 3.49 -21.60
N LEU A 108 -19.35 2.55 -20.74
CA LEU A 108 -18.70 1.24 -20.60
C LEU A 108 -19.46 0.17 -21.37
N ASP A 109 -18.74 -0.85 -21.84
CA ASP A 109 -19.39 -1.98 -22.50
C ASP A 109 -20.15 -2.84 -21.46
N LYS A 110 -21.20 -3.53 -21.93
CA LYS A 110 -21.96 -4.46 -21.09
C LYS A 110 -21.06 -5.61 -20.64
N GLY A 111 -20.98 -5.81 -19.33
CA GLY A 111 -20.14 -6.87 -18.73
C GLY A 111 -18.64 -6.55 -18.66
N GLU A 112 -18.25 -5.31 -18.95
CA GLU A 112 -16.91 -4.81 -18.65
C GLU A 112 -16.75 -4.60 -17.15
N ALA A 113 -15.72 -5.17 -16.55
CA ALA A 113 -15.37 -4.93 -15.15
C ALA A 113 -14.41 -3.75 -15.05
N ILE A 114 -14.58 -2.93 -14.01
CA ILE A 114 -13.70 -1.80 -13.67
C ILE A 114 -13.27 -1.90 -12.21
N TYR A 115 -12.08 -1.38 -11.88
CA TYR A 115 -11.40 -1.55 -10.62
C TYR A 115 -10.69 -0.27 -10.19
N GLY A 116 -10.14 -0.24 -8.98
CA GLY A 116 -9.38 0.87 -8.46
C GLY A 116 -10.18 1.72 -7.47
N LEU A 117 -10.03 3.06 -7.54
CA LEU A 117 -10.61 4.09 -6.68
C LEU A 117 -10.05 4.11 -5.25
N GLY A 118 -9.15 3.21 -4.86
CA GLY A 118 -8.57 3.16 -3.51
C GLY A 118 -9.21 2.12 -2.60
N THR A 119 -9.25 2.39 -1.29
CA THR A 119 -9.63 1.42 -0.25
C THR A 119 -11.10 1.53 0.17
N ILE A 120 -12.03 1.23 -0.71
CA ILE A 120 -13.45 1.21 -0.35
C ILE A 120 -13.77 -0.04 0.45
N GLN A 121 -14.26 0.13 1.70
CA GLN A 121 -14.48 -0.93 2.69
C GLN A 121 -15.84 -1.63 2.53
N ASN A 122 -16.15 -2.12 1.32
CA ASN A 122 -17.45 -2.74 1.01
C ASN A 122 -17.35 -4.18 0.48
N GLY A 123 -16.19 -4.81 0.58
CA GLY A 123 -15.99 -6.21 0.21
C GLY A 123 -16.07 -6.51 -1.30
N LYS A 124 -15.95 -5.52 -2.18
CA LYS A 124 -16.05 -5.70 -3.64
C LYS A 124 -14.73 -5.37 -4.33
N MET A 125 -14.42 -6.11 -5.39
CA MET A 125 -13.34 -5.77 -6.33
C MET A 125 -13.87 -4.97 -7.52
N ASN A 126 -14.91 -5.47 -8.17
CA ASN A 126 -15.50 -4.84 -9.35
C ASN A 126 -16.37 -3.63 -8.95
N ARG A 127 -16.01 -2.45 -9.45
CA ARG A 127 -16.67 -1.17 -9.14
C ARG A 127 -17.90 -0.84 -10.02
N ARG A 128 -18.40 -1.81 -10.78
CA ARG A 128 -19.62 -1.63 -11.54
C ARG A 128 -20.83 -1.47 -10.61
N GLY A 129 -21.64 -0.47 -10.90
CA GLY A 129 -22.80 -0.10 -10.08
C GLY A 129 -22.43 0.57 -8.74
N GLU A 130 -21.21 1.08 -8.60
CA GLU A 130 -20.78 1.80 -7.40
C GLU A 130 -21.23 3.26 -7.43
N HIS A 131 -21.59 3.78 -6.26
CA HIS A 131 -21.93 5.18 -6.01
C HIS A 131 -21.14 5.65 -4.79
N LYS A 132 -20.11 6.47 -4.99
CA LYS A 132 -19.21 6.83 -3.91
C LYS A 132 -18.73 8.28 -4.00
N ARG A 133 -18.93 9.03 -2.91
CA ARG A 133 -18.26 10.32 -2.72
C ARG A 133 -16.84 10.04 -2.20
N MET A 134 -15.86 10.39 -3.00
CA MET A 134 -14.45 10.18 -2.74
C MET A 134 -13.87 11.38 -2.01
N GLU A 135 -13.74 11.27 -0.71
CA GLU A 135 -13.13 12.24 0.18
C GLU A 135 -12.35 11.50 1.25
N GLN A 136 -11.07 11.83 1.41
CA GLN A 136 -10.16 11.15 2.34
C GLN A 136 -10.73 11.13 3.76
N SER A 137 -10.65 9.97 4.40
CA SER A 137 -11.14 9.74 5.76
C SER A 137 -10.28 8.70 6.49
N ASN A 138 -10.55 8.46 7.77
CA ASN A 138 -9.81 7.48 8.57
C ASN A 138 -9.87 6.05 7.98
N LEU A 139 -11.05 5.61 7.50
CA LEU A 139 -11.26 4.22 7.06
C LEU A 139 -11.15 4.02 5.56
N GLU A 140 -11.34 5.07 4.78
CA GLU A 140 -11.36 4.96 3.33
C GLU A 140 -10.44 6.00 2.71
N ASP A 141 -9.58 5.52 1.84
CA ASP A 141 -8.58 6.30 1.13
C ASP A 141 -8.86 6.24 -0.38
N PHE A 142 -8.98 7.39 -0.99
CA PHE A 142 -9.39 7.49 -2.37
C PHE A 142 -8.26 7.89 -3.30
N GLN A 143 -8.17 7.12 -4.38
CA GLN A 143 -7.24 7.34 -5.48
C GLN A 143 -8.05 7.55 -6.74
N ASN A 144 -7.94 8.69 -7.40
CA ASN A 144 -8.71 8.99 -8.61
C ASN A 144 -8.23 8.20 -9.84
N VAL A 145 -7.94 6.90 -9.66
CA VAL A 145 -7.43 5.99 -10.69
C VAL A 145 -8.41 4.85 -10.90
N ILE A 146 -8.82 4.62 -12.15
CA ILE A 146 -9.69 3.54 -12.57
C ILE A 146 -8.95 2.66 -13.56
N GLN A 147 -9.11 1.34 -13.45
CA GLN A 147 -8.62 0.36 -14.43
C GLN A 147 -9.79 -0.46 -14.99
N SER A 148 -9.70 -0.84 -16.27
CA SER A 148 -10.63 -1.77 -16.90
C SER A 148 -9.98 -3.11 -17.17
N ILE A 149 -10.77 -4.18 -17.08
CA ILE A 149 -10.38 -5.53 -17.54
C ILE A 149 -9.92 -5.56 -19.01
N LYS A 150 -10.22 -4.54 -19.80
CA LYS A 150 -9.74 -4.38 -21.17
C LYS A 150 -8.29 -3.89 -21.25
N GLY A 151 -7.65 -3.57 -20.11
CA GLY A 151 -6.27 -3.11 -20.04
C GLY A 151 -6.11 -1.61 -20.34
N TRP A 152 -7.16 -0.81 -20.18
CA TRP A 152 -7.04 0.65 -20.12
C TRP A 152 -7.18 1.15 -18.68
N GLY A 153 -6.60 2.32 -18.41
CA GLY A 153 -6.76 3.06 -17.16
C GLY A 153 -7.09 4.52 -17.41
N LEU A 154 -7.62 5.16 -16.38
CA LEU A 154 -7.93 6.58 -16.34
C LEU A 154 -7.47 7.15 -15.01
N TYR A 155 -6.72 8.24 -15.02
CA TYR A 155 -6.42 9.06 -13.87
C TYR A 155 -7.13 10.39 -14.00
N TRP A 156 -8.01 10.72 -13.05
CA TRP A 156 -8.74 11.99 -12.97
C TRP A 156 -7.94 12.98 -12.12
N ASP A 157 -7.32 13.98 -12.75
CA ASP A 157 -6.41 14.91 -12.10
C ASP A 157 -7.16 16.08 -11.47
N ASN A 158 -7.87 15.79 -10.40
CA ASN A 158 -8.60 16.75 -9.59
C ASN A 158 -8.49 16.35 -8.12
N TYR A 159 -8.34 17.31 -7.21
CA TYR A 159 -8.02 17.09 -5.79
C TYR A 159 -9.19 17.43 -4.85
N ALA A 160 -10.31 17.87 -5.40
CA ALA A 160 -11.53 18.09 -4.63
C ALA A 160 -12.24 16.77 -4.32
N PRO A 161 -13.12 16.74 -3.29
CA PRO A 161 -14.06 15.65 -3.15
C PRO A 161 -14.79 15.42 -4.48
N THR A 162 -14.82 14.16 -4.91
CA THR A 162 -15.34 13.79 -6.24
C THR A 162 -16.36 12.67 -6.08
N GLN A 163 -17.53 12.83 -6.66
CA GLN A 163 -18.54 11.79 -6.74
C GLN A 163 -18.22 10.87 -7.92
N PHE A 164 -18.03 9.58 -7.63
CA PHE A 164 -18.02 8.52 -8.62
C PHE A 164 -19.39 7.86 -8.68
N ASP A 165 -19.93 7.70 -9.88
CA ASP A 165 -21.18 6.96 -10.14
C ASP A 165 -21.02 6.06 -11.36
N ASP A 166 -21.51 4.81 -11.29
CA ASP A 166 -21.72 3.92 -12.43
C ASP A 166 -23.15 3.40 -12.44
N ASP A 167 -23.98 3.93 -13.35
CA ASP A 167 -25.39 3.57 -13.47
C ASP A 167 -25.84 3.53 -14.94
N ALA A 168 -27.16 3.54 -15.17
CA ALA A 168 -27.74 3.56 -16.52
C ALA A 168 -27.36 4.79 -17.35
N ARG A 169 -26.93 5.87 -16.71
CA ARG A 169 -26.44 7.09 -17.37
C ARG A 169 -25.03 6.93 -17.91
N GLY A 170 -24.25 6.03 -17.32
CA GLY A 170 -22.84 5.76 -17.60
C GLY A 170 -21.97 5.84 -16.36
N MET A 171 -20.67 5.63 -16.53
CA MET A 171 -19.67 5.88 -15.49
C MET A 171 -19.33 7.38 -15.49
N SER A 172 -19.40 8.03 -14.34
CA SER A 172 -19.11 9.48 -14.25
C SER A 172 -18.26 9.84 -13.04
N LEU A 173 -17.50 10.93 -13.22
CA LEU A 173 -16.73 11.61 -12.19
C LEU A 173 -17.23 13.04 -12.10
N THR A 174 -17.69 13.47 -10.91
CA THR A 174 -18.21 14.80 -10.66
C THR A 174 -17.47 15.43 -9.50
N SER A 175 -16.59 16.39 -9.74
CA SER A 175 -15.81 17.08 -8.71
C SER A 175 -16.54 18.30 -8.15
N GLU A 176 -16.41 18.52 -6.83
CA GLU A 176 -17.02 19.65 -6.12
C GLU A 176 -16.35 20.99 -6.42
N ALA A 177 -15.12 20.97 -6.92
CA ALA A 177 -14.37 22.17 -7.32
C ALA A 177 -13.43 21.85 -8.49
N GLY A 178 -13.13 22.88 -9.28
CA GLY A 178 -12.23 22.82 -10.42
C GLY A 178 -12.78 23.64 -11.60
N ASP A 179 -11.87 24.18 -12.40
CA ASP A 179 -12.21 25.06 -13.54
C ASP A 179 -12.17 24.32 -14.87
N VAL A 180 -11.53 23.16 -14.92
CA VAL A 180 -11.33 22.35 -16.12
C VAL A 180 -11.51 20.86 -15.83
N ILE A 181 -11.92 20.12 -16.85
CA ILE A 181 -11.85 18.66 -16.84
C ILE A 181 -10.45 18.29 -17.25
N ASP A 182 -9.75 17.56 -16.38
CA ASP A 182 -8.36 17.15 -16.56
C ASP A 182 -8.22 15.67 -16.22
N TYR A 183 -7.77 14.88 -17.22
CA TYR A 183 -7.53 13.46 -16.98
C TYR A 183 -6.50 12.86 -17.94
N TYR A 184 -5.89 11.75 -17.51
CA TYR A 184 -4.98 10.96 -18.30
C TYR A 184 -5.63 9.62 -18.64
N PHE A 185 -5.70 9.32 -19.94
CA PHE A 185 -6.08 8.01 -20.44
C PHE A 185 -4.81 7.19 -20.71
N MET A 186 -4.76 5.97 -20.18
CA MET A 186 -3.61 5.07 -20.24
C MET A 186 -4.01 3.75 -20.88
N TYR A 187 -3.22 3.23 -21.81
CA TYR A 187 -3.40 1.90 -22.36
C TYR A 187 -2.19 1.03 -22.06
N GLY A 188 -2.39 0.02 -21.22
CA GLY A 188 -1.34 -0.93 -20.82
C GLY A 188 -1.55 -2.34 -21.38
N GLY A 189 -2.73 -2.62 -21.96
CA GLY A 189 -3.11 -3.94 -22.46
C GLY A 189 -3.35 -4.99 -21.36
N SER A 190 -3.00 -4.69 -20.12
CA SER A 190 -3.18 -5.52 -18.92
C SER A 190 -3.20 -4.64 -17.67
N ALA A 191 -3.54 -5.22 -16.51
CA ALA A 191 -3.49 -4.50 -15.24
C ALA A 191 -2.07 -4.01 -14.92
N ASP A 192 -1.05 -4.84 -15.06
CA ASP A 192 0.35 -4.45 -14.87
C ASP A 192 0.78 -3.34 -15.83
N GLY A 193 0.35 -3.40 -17.08
CA GLY A 193 0.65 -2.37 -18.06
C GLY A 193 0.03 -1.01 -17.69
N VAL A 194 -1.19 -0.99 -17.14
CA VAL A 194 -1.81 0.25 -16.64
C VAL A 194 -1.06 0.79 -15.42
N ILE A 195 -0.66 -0.08 -14.49
CA ILE A 195 0.18 0.30 -13.34
C ILE A 195 1.49 0.92 -13.82
N ALA A 196 2.13 0.33 -14.83
CA ALA A 196 3.37 0.85 -15.40
C ALA A 196 3.18 2.25 -16.01
N GLN A 197 2.07 2.49 -16.73
CA GLN A 197 1.76 3.81 -17.28
C GLN A 197 1.47 4.83 -16.15
N MET A 198 0.75 4.43 -15.09
CA MET A 198 0.49 5.32 -13.97
C MET A 198 1.79 5.70 -13.24
N ARG A 199 2.70 4.75 -13.02
CA ARG A 199 4.00 5.01 -12.39
C ARG A 199 4.94 5.80 -13.31
N PHE A 200 4.89 5.57 -14.61
CA PHE A 200 5.58 6.46 -15.57
C PHE A 200 5.14 7.92 -15.38
N LEU A 201 3.83 8.17 -15.24
CA LEU A 201 3.29 9.51 -15.04
C LEU A 201 3.67 10.11 -13.68
N SER A 202 3.55 9.32 -12.60
CA SER A 202 3.58 9.82 -11.22
C SER A 202 4.86 9.46 -10.44
N GLY A 203 5.77 8.71 -11.04
CA GLY A 203 7.06 8.32 -10.47
C GLY A 203 7.13 6.87 -9.99
N ASP A 204 8.33 6.32 -10.07
CA ASP A 204 8.66 4.97 -9.65
C ASP A 204 8.55 4.79 -8.14
N VAL A 205 8.42 3.55 -7.71
CA VAL A 205 8.39 3.14 -6.29
C VAL A 205 9.83 2.92 -5.81
N PRO A 206 10.33 3.65 -4.80
CA PRO A 206 11.64 3.36 -4.22
C PRO A 206 11.62 2.06 -3.41
N MET A 207 12.74 1.37 -3.33
CA MET A 207 12.88 0.21 -2.43
C MET A 207 12.84 0.66 -0.97
N PHE A 208 12.09 -0.07 -0.16
CA PHE A 208 12.17 0.07 1.29
C PHE A 208 13.46 -0.56 1.86
N PRO A 209 13.90 -0.17 3.05
CA PRO A 209 14.93 -0.88 3.78
C PRO A 209 14.53 -2.36 3.97
N LEU A 210 15.49 -3.26 3.88
CA LEU A 210 15.25 -4.71 3.99
C LEU A 210 14.56 -5.10 5.30
N TRP A 211 14.92 -4.45 6.41
CA TRP A 211 14.35 -4.70 7.74
C TRP A 211 12.84 -4.37 7.84
N THR A 212 12.28 -3.54 6.96
CA THR A 212 10.83 -3.23 6.97
C THR A 212 9.97 -4.44 6.65
N TYR A 213 10.52 -5.45 5.98
CA TYR A 213 9.83 -6.68 5.62
C TYR A 213 9.77 -7.71 6.74
N GLY A 214 10.43 -7.49 7.88
CA GLY A 214 10.31 -8.29 9.10
C GLY A 214 8.99 -8.04 9.84
N PHE A 215 8.91 -8.50 11.09
CA PHE A 215 7.73 -8.31 11.94
C PHE A 215 7.85 -7.04 12.78
N TRP A 216 6.74 -6.31 12.91
CA TRP A 216 6.60 -5.07 13.67
C TRP A 216 5.59 -5.23 14.78
N GLN A 217 5.97 -4.85 16.02
CA GLN A 217 5.07 -4.78 17.15
C GLN A 217 4.71 -3.33 17.47
N SER A 218 3.42 -3.10 17.68
CA SER A 218 2.86 -1.81 18.01
C SER A 218 1.65 -1.96 18.91
N LYS A 219 1.27 -0.89 19.58
CA LYS A 219 0.08 -0.77 20.43
C LYS A 219 -0.33 0.71 20.51
N GLU A 220 -1.61 1.00 20.58
CA GLU A 220 -2.16 2.25 21.06
C GLU A 220 -2.38 2.12 22.58
N ARG A 221 -1.48 2.63 23.46
CA ARG A 221 -0.05 2.93 23.19
C ARG A 221 0.80 2.39 24.35
N TYR A 222 2.08 2.30 24.14
CA TYR A 222 3.06 2.15 25.25
C TYR A 222 3.20 3.49 25.96
N LYS A 223 3.07 3.49 27.29
CA LYS A 223 2.93 4.71 28.09
C LYS A 223 4.25 5.22 28.66
N THR A 224 5.29 4.39 28.69
CA THR A 224 6.60 4.75 29.21
C THR A 224 7.72 4.20 28.31
N ALA A 225 8.89 4.83 28.35
CA ALA A 225 10.08 4.36 27.66
C ALA A 225 10.47 2.94 28.15
N ALA A 226 10.34 2.68 29.44
CA ALA A 226 10.63 1.37 30.04
C ALA A 226 9.67 0.28 29.55
N GLU A 227 8.37 0.58 29.40
CA GLU A 227 7.40 -0.35 28.80
C GLU A 227 7.82 -0.69 27.36
N THR A 228 8.08 0.32 26.51
CA THR A 228 8.48 0.14 25.12
C THR A 228 9.74 -0.74 25.01
N GLU A 229 10.76 -0.48 25.83
CA GLU A 229 11.99 -1.25 25.84
C GLU A 229 11.76 -2.70 26.29
N SER A 230 10.93 -2.91 27.31
CA SER A 230 10.63 -4.25 27.86
C SER A 230 9.94 -5.17 26.85
N ILE A 231 9.18 -4.61 25.90
CA ILE A 231 8.55 -5.37 24.81
C ILE A 231 9.62 -6.00 23.91
N VAL A 232 10.63 -5.22 23.51
CA VAL A 232 11.74 -5.72 22.69
C VAL A 232 12.52 -6.80 23.43
N ASP A 233 12.81 -6.57 24.73
CA ASP A 233 13.49 -7.56 25.58
C ASP A 233 12.72 -8.88 25.62
N LYS A 234 11.40 -8.81 25.79
CA LYS A 234 10.56 -10.00 25.90
C LYS A 234 10.49 -10.79 24.59
N TYR A 235 10.43 -10.13 23.44
CA TYR A 235 10.54 -10.80 22.14
C TYR A 235 11.87 -11.54 21.97
N ARG A 236 13.00 -10.93 22.38
CA ARG A 236 14.32 -11.55 22.35
C ARG A 236 14.42 -12.73 23.32
N GLU A 237 13.92 -12.58 24.57
CA GLU A 237 13.85 -13.65 25.57
C GLU A 237 13.09 -14.88 25.04
N LEU A 238 11.92 -14.64 24.42
CA LEU A 238 11.06 -15.69 23.88
C LEU A 238 11.55 -16.26 22.53
N GLN A 239 12.62 -15.72 21.99
CA GLN A 239 13.13 -16.08 20.66
C GLN A 239 12.04 -16.01 19.58
N VAL A 240 11.24 -14.95 19.62
CA VAL A 240 10.26 -14.61 18.57
C VAL A 240 10.84 -13.48 17.73
N PRO A 241 10.92 -13.64 16.40
CA PRO A 241 11.49 -12.62 15.54
C PRO A 241 10.79 -11.27 15.66
N LEU A 242 11.57 -10.19 15.65
CA LEU A 242 11.09 -8.81 15.67
C LEU A 242 12.11 -7.89 15.02
N ASP A 243 11.71 -7.09 14.05
CA ASP A 243 12.55 -6.05 13.44
C ASP A 243 12.24 -4.64 13.94
N GLY A 244 11.02 -4.35 14.33
CA GLY A 244 10.70 -3.01 14.76
C GLY A 244 9.68 -2.92 15.88
N ILE A 245 9.84 -1.85 16.66
CA ILE A 245 8.89 -1.39 17.68
C ILE A 245 8.40 0.01 17.30
N ILE A 246 7.11 0.25 17.50
CA ILE A 246 6.49 1.55 17.18
C ILE A 246 6.09 2.23 18.48
N GLN A 247 6.56 3.46 18.69
CA GLN A 247 6.10 4.35 19.74
C GLN A 247 4.98 5.23 19.18
N ASP A 248 3.80 5.05 19.73
CA ASP A 248 2.62 5.83 19.41
C ASP A 248 2.58 7.16 20.18
N TRP A 249 1.52 7.91 20.01
CA TRP A 249 1.34 9.30 20.47
C TRP A 249 1.55 9.52 21.98
N GLN A 250 1.55 10.81 22.40
CA GLN A 250 1.65 11.31 23.78
C GLN A 250 3.03 11.12 24.47
N TYR A 251 4.09 10.74 23.73
CA TYR A 251 5.46 10.80 24.26
C TYR A 251 5.92 12.25 24.52
N TRP A 252 5.17 13.24 23.99
CA TRP A 252 5.32 14.67 24.26
C TRP A 252 4.56 15.14 25.52
N GLY A 253 3.70 14.33 26.11
CA GLY A 253 2.90 14.66 27.31
C GLY A 253 1.50 15.18 26.98
N SER A 254 1.22 16.46 27.26
CA SER A 254 -0.09 17.08 27.15
C SER A 254 -0.57 17.27 25.69
N ASN A 255 -1.90 17.29 25.48
CA ASN A 255 -2.50 17.62 24.18
C ASN A 255 -2.20 19.07 23.72
N TYR A 256 -1.91 19.99 24.63
CA TYR A 256 -1.42 21.34 24.27
C TYR A 256 -0.02 21.31 23.64
N LEU A 257 0.75 20.23 23.87
CA LEU A 257 2.03 19.93 23.26
C LEU A 257 1.90 18.90 22.11
N TRP A 258 0.72 18.71 21.60
CA TRP A 258 0.42 17.72 20.55
C TRP A 258 1.44 17.79 19.41
N ASN A 259 2.04 16.65 19.11
CA ASN A 259 3.04 16.51 18.06
C ASN A 259 4.24 17.46 18.21
N ALA A 260 4.73 17.65 19.44
CA ALA A 260 5.88 18.51 19.70
C ALA A 260 7.18 18.06 19.03
N MET A 261 7.21 16.85 18.47
CA MET A 261 8.39 16.23 17.83
C MET A 261 9.59 16.16 18.78
N ASP A 262 9.30 15.85 20.05
CA ASP A 262 10.28 15.70 21.11
C ASP A 262 9.71 14.87 22.26
N PHE A 263 10.57 14.23 23.03
CA PHE A 263 10.20 13.50 24.24
C PHE A 263 10.11 14.47 25.43
N LEU A 264 8.92 15.01 25.67
CA LEU A 264 8.67 16.03 26.69
C LEU A 264 7.93 15.48 27.93
N SER A 265 7.36 14.27 27.85
CA SER A 265 6.80 13.59 28.99
C SER A 265 7.92 13.08 29.93
N GLU A 266 7.69 13.16 31.24
CA GLU A 266 8.60 12.55 32.24
C GLU A 266 8.76 11.05 32.04
N ASP A 267 7.70 10.36 31.57
CA ASP A 267 7.71 8.92 31.24
C ASP A 267 8.64 8.56 30.07
N PHE A 268 9.05 9.56 29.30
CA PHE A 268 9.95 9.44 28.15
C PHE A 268 11.18 10.35 28.25
N ALA A 269 11.54 10.81 29.45
CA ALA A 269 12.61 11.77 29.68
C ALA A 269 13.95 11.43 28.99
N ASN A 270 14.22 10.15 28.74
CA ASN A 270 15.42 9.65 28.09
C ASN A 270 15.13 9.04 26.69
N GLY A 271 14.26 9.67 25.90
CA GLY A 271 13.83 9.12 24.60
C GLY A 271 14.98 8.78 23.64
N LYS A 272 16.04 9.62 23.60
CA LYS A 272 17.25 9.29 22.83
C LYS A 272 17.95 8.01 23.31
N GLN A 273 17.98 7.77 24.63
CA GLN A 273 18.55 6.54 25.17
C GLN A 273 17.65 5.34 24.90
N LEU A 274 16.33 5.50 24.94
CA LEU A 274 15.37 4.47 24.52
C LEU A 274 15.68 3.98 23.10
N ILE A 275 15.78 4.90 22.13
CA ILE A 275 16.09 4.55 20.73
C ILE A 275 17.42 3.77 20.65
N LYS A 276 18.45 4.27 21.33
CA LYS A 276 19.75 3.59 21.38
C LYS A 276 19.66 2.17 21.97
N ASN A 277 18.88 1.99 23.04
CA ASN A 277 18.69 0.68 23.68
C ASN A 277 17.96 -0.30 22.75
N VAL A 278 16.96 0.19 22.02
CA VAL A 278 16.24 -0.60 20.98
C VAL A 278 17.21 -1.05 19.89
N HIS A 279 18.06 -0.15 19.38
CA HIS A 279 19.09 -0.49 18.39
C HIS A 279 20.11 -1.51 18.91
N GLN A 280 20.52 -1.42 20.17
CA GLN A 280 21.44 -2.40 20.78
C GLN A 280 20.86 -3.82 20.82
N LYS A 281 19.54 -3.94 20.75
CA LYS A 281 18.79 -5.21 20.69
C LYS A 281 18.46 -5.62 19.25
N HIS A 282 19.09 -4.99 18.26
CA HIS A 282 18.88 -5.23 16.84
C HIS A 282 17.42 -5.07 16.42
N ALA A 283 16.75 -4.04 16.91
CA ALA A 283 15.42 -3.65 16.48
C ALA A 283 15.43 -2.19 16.02
N HIS A 284 14.52 -1.85 15.11
CA HIS A 284 14.34 -0.50 14.58
C HIS A 284 13.23 0.23 15.34
N PHE A 285 13.33 1.55 15.37
CA PHE A 285 12.41 2.40 16.10
C PHE A 285 11.63 3.30 15.16
N MET A 286 10.32 3.14 15.12
CA MET A 286 9.38 4.02 14.43
C MET A 286 8.62 4.86 15.45
N ILE A 287 8.32 6.12 15.14
CA ILE A 287 7.59 7.00 16.04
C ILE A 287 6.41 7.66 15.33
N SER A 288 5.31 7.81 16.05
CA SER A 288 4.10 8.48 15.59
C SER A 288 4.33 9.99 15.45
N ILE A 289 3.95 10.54 14.32
CA ILE A 289 3.93 11.98 14.01
C ILE A 289 2.61 12.32 13.29
N TRP A 290 2.18 13.58 13.43
CA TRP A 290 0.86 14.02 12.98
C TRP A 290 0.97 15.22 12.04
N ALA A 291 -0.08 15.46 11.27
CA ALA A 291 -0.18 16.63 10.39
C ALA A 291 -0.78 17.87 11.10
N SER A 292 -0.80 17.85 12.43
CA SER A 292 -1.39 18.91 13.27
C SER A 292 -0.50 19.17 14.49
N PHE A 293 -0.66 20.34 15.10
CA PHE A 293 0.20 20.79 16.20
C PHE A 293 -0.61 21.43 17.33
N GLY A 294 -0.20 21.18 18.57
CA GLY A 294 -0.73 21.80 19.77
C GLY A 294 -0.22 23.24 19.98
N PRO A 295 -1.04 24.11 20.59
CA PRO A 295 -0.76 25.54 20.65
C PRO A 295 0.47 25.94 21.51
N MET A 296 0.98 25.03 22.33
CA MET A 296 2.17 25.28 23.13
C MET A 296 3.47 24.87 22.44
N THR A 297 3.40 24.21 21.27
CA THR A 297 4.58 23.79 20.50
C THR A 297 5.26 24.95 19.80
N GLN A 298 6.57 24.84 19.54
CA GLN A 298 7.34 25.85 18.82
C GLN A 298 6.91 25.94 17.35
N GLN A 299 6.68 24.80 16.71
CA GLN A 299 6.23 24.72 15.32
C GLN A 299 4.85 25.33 15.12
N PHE A 300 3.92 25.16 16.06
CA PHE A 300 2.63 25.86 16.00
C PHE A 300 2.82 27.38 15.97
N ARG A 301 3.62 27.95 16.88
CA ARG A 301 3.86 29.40 16.96
C ARG A 301 4.51 29.95 15.70
N GLU A 302 5.46 29.20 15.12
CA GLU A 302 6.13 29.60 13.88
C GLU A 302 5.17 29.56 12.69
N LEU A 303 4.35 28.51 12.57
CA LEU A 303 3.34 28.36 11.52
C LEU A 303 2.20 29.38 11.66
N ASP A 304 1.70 29.61 12.88
CA ASP A 304 0.63 30.59 13.17
C ASP A 304 1.05 32.01 12.84
N ALA A 305 2.28 32.41 13.21
CA ALA A 305 2.86 33.71 12.88
C ALA A 305 2.96 33.97 11.36
N LYS A 306 2.93 32.94 10.54
CA LYS A 306 2.99 33.00 9.08
C LYS A 306 1.64 32.75 8.40
N GLY A 307 0.58 32.51 9.17
CA GLY A 307 -0.74 32.18 8.65
C GLY A 307 -0.81 30.80 7.95
N LEU A 308 0.00 29.85 8.39
CA LEU A 308 0.15 28.52 7.79
C LEU A 308 -0.54 27.40 8.60
N LEU A 309 -1.54 27.76 9.41
CA LEU A 309 -2.41 26.84 10.15
C LEU A 309 -3.86 26.96 9.68
N LEU A 310 -4.53 25.80 9.56
CA LEU A 310 -5.92 25.71 9.15
C LEU A 310 -6.82 25.65 10.39
N PRO A 311 -7.88 26.49 10.48
CA PRO A 311 -8.78 26.53 11.61
C PRO A 311 -9.89 25.47 11.51
N ILE A 312 -9.58 24.28 11.02
CA ILE A 312 -10.51 23.16 10.92
C ILE A 312 -10.51 22.34 12.21
N GLU A 313 -11.66 21.74 12.53
CA GLU A 313 -11.80 20.88 13.70
C GLU A 313 -11.18 19.52 13.43
N THR A 314 -10.24 19.09 14.28
CA THR A 314 -9.46 17.87 14.11
C THR A 314 -9.22 17.16 15.44
N TRP A 315 -8.59 15.98 15.40
CA TRP A 315 -8.13 15.27 16.60
C TRP A 315 -6.84 15.91 17.17
N PRO A 316 -6.68 15.96 18.50
CA PRO A 316 -7.60 15.56 19.56
C PRO A 316 -8.61 16.67 19.88
N GLN A 317 -9.87 16.42 19.63
CA GLN A 317 -11.06 17.27 19.93
C GLN A 317 -10.78 18.78 19.98
N SER A 318 -10.27 19.34 18.90
CA SER A 318 -9.82 20.73 18.86
C SER A 318 -10.98 21.74 18.92
N GLY A 319 -12.16 21.37 18.42
CA GLY A 319 -13.37 22.19 18.39
C GLY A 319 -14.35 21.93 19.53
N ILE A 320 -14.12 20.94 20.38
CA ILE A 320 -15.00 20.62 21.50
C ILE A 320 -14.80 21.62 22.62
N SER A 321 -15.84 22.44 22.92
CA SER A 321 -15.81 23.45 23.94
C SER A 321 -16.01 22.90 25.36
N HIS A 322 -16.54 21.70 25.51
CA HIS A 322 -16.75 21.05 26.81
C HIS A 322 -16.73 19.50 26.64
N VAL A 323 -16.17 18.83 27.61
CA VAL A 323 -16.14 17.39 27.77
C VAL A 323 -16.63 17.06 29.18
N TRP A 324 -17.38 15.99 29.34
CA TRP A 324 -17.85 15.58 30.66
C TRP A 324 -17.24 14.21 31.06
N PRO A 325 -16.62 14.12 32.24
CA PRO A 325 -16.27 15.20 33.17
C PRO A 325 -15.26 16.18 32.55
N PRO A 326 -15.25 17.44 32.98
CA PRO A 326 -14.34 18.47 32.41
C PRO A 326 -12.88 18.01 32.42
N ILE A 327 -12.22 18.10 31.29
CA ILE A 327 -10.79 17.82 31.13
C ILE A 327 -10.12 19.10 30.66
N MET A 328 -9.08 19.59 31.38
CA MET A 328 -8.43 20.84 31.08
C MET A 328 -7.79 20.90 29.67
N GLU A 329 -7.41 19.75 29.13
CA GLU A 329 -6.81 19.64 27.80
C GLU A 329 -7.80 19.72 26.63
N TYR A 330 -9.08 19.89 26.90
CA TYR A 330 -10.11 20.05 25.87
C TYR A 330 -10.90 21.37 26.08
N PRO A 331 -11.12 22.16 25.01
CA PRO A 331 -10.61 21.96 23.65
C PRO A 331 -9.08 22.05 23.60
N SER A 332 -8.47 21.17 22.80
CA SER A 332 -7.01 21.07 22.73
C SER A 332 -6.34 22.28 22.05
N GLY A 333 -7.07 22.98 21.19
CA GLY A 333 -6.54 24.07 20.37
C GLY A 333 -5.61 23.61 19.24
N VAL A 334 -5.53 22.31 18.99
CA VAL A 334 -4.72 21.73 17.91
C VAL A 334 -5.22 22.22 16.55
N LYS A 335 -4.29 22.57 15.66
CA LYS A 335 -4.58 22.97 14.28
C LYS A 335 -3.75 22.17 13.29
N VAL A 336 -4.35 21.89 12.15
CA VAL A 336 -3.69 21.28 10.99
C VAL A 336 -2.80 22.34 10.30
N TYR A 337 -1.64 21.93 9.80
CA TYR A 337 -0.78 22.85 9.05
C TYR A 337 -1.12 22.85 7.55
N ASP A 338 -0.79 23.93 6.84
CA ASP A 338 -0.96 24.01 5.39
C ASP A 338 0.15 23.22 4.66
N ALA A 339 -0.08 21.91 4.45
CA ALA A 339 0.88 21.04 3.76
C ALA A 339 1.10 21.43 2.29
N PHE A 340 0.23 22.24 1.69
CA PHE A 340 0.41 22.71 0.31
C PHE A 340 1.51 23.78 0.23
N SER A 341 1.83 24.45 1.34
CA SER A 341 2.92 25.43 1.44
C SER A 341 4.29 24.76 1.52
N PRO A 342 5.22 25.01 0.56
CA PRO A 342 6.61 24.57 0.68
C PRO A 342 7.30 25.09 1.96
N GLU A 343 6.96 26.30 2.41
CA GLU A 343 7.49 26.89 3.65
C GLU A 343 7.01 26.12 4.87
N ALA A 344 5.73 25.76 4.92
CA ALA A 344 5.17 24.97 6.03
C ALA A 344 5.78 23.57 6.10
N ARG A 345 6.00 22.91 4.96
CA ARG A 345 6.72 21.63 4.91
C ARG A 345 8.18 21.74 5.37
N ALA A 346 8.85 22.85 5.05
CA ALA A 346 10.21 23.09 5.53
C ALA A 346 10.26 23.31 7.05
N ILE A 347 9.28 24.03 7.62
CA ILE A 347 9.13 24.18 9.07
C ILE A 347 8.86 22.83 9.73
N TYR A 348 7.98 22.00 9.13
CA TYR A 348 7.71 20.66 9.62
C TYR A 348 8.99 19.84 9.76
N TRP A 349 9.78 19.73 8.70
CA TRP A 349 11.04 18.99 8.71
C TRP A 349 12.08 19.61 9.67
N LYS A 350 12.16 20.93 9.77
CA LYS A 350 13.07 21.61 10.70
C LYS A 350 12.94 21.09 12.14
N TYR A 351 11.71 20.84 12.60
CA TYR A 351 11.46 20.32 13.94
C TYR A 351 11.52 18.80 14.01
N LEU A 352 11.04 18.09 12.99
CA LEU A 352 11.09 16.65 12.92
C LEU A 352 12.51 16.09 12.90
N LYS A 353 13.42 16.84 12.30
CA LYS A 353 14.84 16.49 12.22
C LYS A 353 15.46 16.21 13.60
N LYS A 354 14.94 16.78 14.67
CA LYS A 354 15.39 16.48 16.04
C LYS A 354 15.18 15.00 16.40
N LEU A 355 14.02 14.44 16.10
CA LEU A 355 13.75 13.01 16.31
C LEU A 355 14.61 12.13 15.39
N TYR A 356 14.84 12.59 14.15
CA TYR A 356 15.77 11.91 13.23
C TYR A 356 17.19 11.85 13.81
N ASP A 357 17.69 12.98 14.33
CA ASP A 357 19.03 13.08 14.94
C ASP A 357 19.15 12.27 16.26
N TYR A 358 18.03 11.90 16.89
CA TYR A 358 18.01 10.97 18.01
C TYR A 358 18.19 9.51 17.57
N GLY A 359 18.01 9.21 16.27
CA GLY A 359 18.19 7.89 15.69
C GLY A 359 16.91 7.20 15.24
N THR A 360 15.77 7.92 15.16
CA THR A 360 14.53 7.34 14.62
C THR A 360 14.76 6.81 13.21
N ASP A 361 14.29 5.58 12.95
CA ASP A 361 14.51 4.88 11.68
C ASP A 361 13.38 5.10 10.67
N ALA A 362 12.16 5.30 11.16
CA ALA A 362 10.97 5.40 10.31
C ALA A 362 9.90 6.30 10.94
N TRP A 363 8.97 6.78 10.11
CA TRP A 363 7.89 7.67 10.51
C TRP A 363 6.54 6.96 10.39
N TRP A 364 5.73 7.04 11.45
CA TRP A 364 4.32 6.69 11.40
C TRP A 364 3.51 7.99 11.36
N MET A 365 3.10 8.37 10.15
CA MET A 365 2.33 9.59 9.90
C MET A 365 0.85 9.30 10.06
N ASP A 366 0.34 9.52 11.25
CA ASP A 366 -1.07 9.38 11.55
C ASP A 366 -1.87 10.64 11.16
N SER A 367 -3.17 10.49 10.98
CA SER A 367 -4.11 11.57 10.64
C SER A 367 -3.68 12.41 9.43
N THR A 368 -3.21 11.77 8.38
CA THR A 368 -2.85 12.44 7.13
C THR A 368 -4.03 12.68 6.19
N ASP A 369 -5.24 12.25 6.52
CA ASP A 369 -6.51 12.58 5.85
C ASP A 369 -7.00 14.03 6.03
N PRO A 370 -6.52 14.94 6.90
CA PRO A 370 -6.37 14.92 8.36
C PRO A 370 -7.74 14.83 9.02
N ASP A 371 -7.90 14.15 10.14
CA ASP A 371 -9.20 14.03 10.82
C ASP A 371 -9.99 15.35 10.74
N PHE A 372 -11.17 15.30 10.11
CA PHE A 372 -11.95 16.48 9.78
C PHE A 372 -13.36 16.33 10.35
N PHE A 373 -13.53 16.85 11.57
CA PHE A 373 -14.77 16.71 12.34
C PHE A 373 -15.73 17.86 12.07
N ASN A 374 -17.03 17.57 12.16
CA ASN A 374 -18.11 18.56 12.05
C ASN A 374 -17.89 19.60 10.94
N PRO A 375 -17.59 19.17 9.68
CA PRO A 375 -17.20 20.09 8.62
C PRO A 375 -18.31 21.08 8.29
N LYS A 376 -17.93 22.35 8.18
CA LYS A 376 -18.82 23.46 7.78
C LYS A 376 -18.43 23.93 6.39
N GLU A 377 -19.36 24.57 5.70
CA GLU A 377 -19.08 25.15 4.38
C GLU A 377 -17.92 26.17 4.43
N SER A 378 -17.83 26.95 5.51
CA SER A 378 -16.73 27.88 5.73
C SER A 378 -15.35 27.19 5.80
N ASP A 379 -15.28 25.97 6.31
CA ASP A 379 -14.03 25.21 6.43
C ASP A 379 -13.57 24.77 5.05
N TYR A 380 -14.49 24.30 4.20
CA TYR A 380 -14.19 23.97 2.81
C TYR A 380 -13.74 25.18 1.98
N GLN A 381 -14.26 26.38 2.29
CA GLN A 381 -13.88 27.61 1.60
C GLN A 381 -12.60 28.25 2.15
N HIS A 382 -12.02 27.70 3.23
CA HIS A 382 -10.80 28.25 3.81
C HIS A 382 -9.66 28.25 2.78
N PRO A 383 -8.98 29.40 2.60
CA PRO A 383 -7.86 29.47 1.66
C PRO A 383 -6.66 28.66 2.16
N VAL A 384 -6.03 27.95 1.25
CA VAL A 384 -4.76 27.25 1.44
C VAL A 384 -3.81 27.64 0.32
N THR A 385 -2.54 27.30 0.44
CA THR A 385 -1.57 27.60 -0.62
C THR A 385 -1.97 26.93 -1.94
N GLY A 386 -2.31 27.74 -2.92
CA GLY A 386 -2.69 27.29 -4.27
C GLY A 386 -4.17 27.03 -4.50
N GLY A 387 -5.05 27.33 -3.54
CA GLY A 387 -6.50 27.17 -3.71
C GLY A 387 -7.31 27.30 -2.43
N THR A 388 -8.36 26.51 -2.33
CA THR A 388 -9.17 26.36 -1.12
C THR A 388 -9.03 24.95 -0.56
N TRP A 389 -9.38 24.76 0.71
CA TRP A 389 -9.41 23.43 1.32
C TRP A 389 -10.24 22.46 0.50
N ARG A 390 -11.43 22.86 0.00
CA ARG A 390 -12.26 22.05 -0.88
C ARG A 390 -11.53 21.62 -2.14
N SER A 391 -10.84 22.54 -2.80
CA SER A 391 -10.22 22.25 -4.09
C SER A 391 -9.00 21.34 -4.02
N LEU A 392 -8.37 21.19 -2.84
CA LEU A 392 -7.09 20.53 -2.70
C LEU A 392 -7.04 19.38 -1.67
N ARG A 393 -8.05 19.25 -0.79
CA ARG A 393 -7.93 18.40 0.41
C ARG A 393 -7.57 16.95 0.16
N ASN A 394 -8.03 16.34 -0.93
CA ASN A 394 -7.72 14.94 -1.22
C ASN A 394 -6.22 14.70 -1.52
N ALA A 395 -5.51 15.75 -1.95
CA ALA A 395 -4.06 15.68 -2.16
C ALA A 395 -3.23 16.02 -0.91
N PHE A 396 -3.86 16.32 0.23
CA PHE A 396 -3.15 16.66 1.46
C PHE A 396 -2.16 15.57 1.91
N PRO A 397 -2.54 14.25 1.94
CA PRO A 397 -1.60 13.20 2.32
C PRO A 397 -0.37 13.15 1.40
N LEU A 398 -0.54 13.34 0.10
CA LEU A 398 0.56 13.39 -0.85
C LEU A 398 1.55 14.52 -0.50
N GLU A 399 1.04 15.71 -0.22
CA GLU A 399 1.90 16.88 0.02
C GLU A 399 2.66 16.79 1.36
N THR A 400 2.02 16.28 2.41
CA THR A 400 2.68 16.12 3.71
C THR A 400 3.74 15.02 3.67
N VAL A 401 3.48 13.88 3.04
CA VAL A 401 4.45 12.79 2.85
C VAL A 401 5.60 13.23 1.95
N ARG A 402 5.30 13.88 0.82
CA ARG A 402 6.30 14.45 -0.10
C ARG A 402 7.28 15.37 0.62
N GLY A 403 6.75 16.24 1.48
CA GLY A 403 7.57 17.20 2.21
C GLY A 403 8.65 16.54 3.07
N ILE A 404 8.25 15.51 3.84
CA ILE A 404 9.18 14.77 4.70
C ILE A 404 10.16 13.97 3.87
N TYR A 405 9.68 13.21 2.88
CA TYR A 405 10.53 12.40 2.01
C TYR A 405 11.62 13.23 1.33
N GLN A 406 11.23 14.32 0.68
CA GLN A 406 12.17 15.17 -0.06
C GLN A 406 13.19 15.85 0.86
N ALA A 407 12.75 16.31 2.03
CA ALA A 407 13.64 16.97 2.98
C ALA A 407 14.64 15.99 3.60
N GLN A 408 14.19 14.83 4.07
CA GLN A 408 15.08 13.81 4.62
C GLN A 408 16.04 13.26 3.55
N ARG A 409 15.54 13.01 2.34
CA ARG A 409 16.37 12.54 1.23
C ARG A 409 17.47 13.52 0.84
N LYS A 410 17.20 14.82 1.00
CA LYS A 410 18.19 15.88 0.77
C LYS A 410 19.26 15.91 1.87
N ASP A 411 18.84 15.70 3.11
CA ASP A 411 19.73 15.78 4.27
C ASP A 411 20.59 14.51 4.44
N ASP A 412 20.00 13.33 4.17
CA ASP A 412 20.68 12.04 4.29
C ASP A 412 20.31 11.08 3.14
N ARG A 413 21.32 10.62 2.41
CA ARG A 413 21.19 9.60 1.36
C ARG A 413 21.70 8.23 1.81
N GLY A 414 22.19 8.11 3.02
CA GLY A 414 22.74 6.87 3.56
C GLY A 414 21.68 5.91 4.08
N LYS A 415 20.45 6.39 4.33
CA LYS A 415 19.32 5.58 4.81
C LYS A 415 18.12 5.70 3.86
N ARG A 416 17.49 4.57 3.54
CA ARG A 416 16.20 4.56 2.84
C ARG A 416 15.11 5.09 3.77
N ILE A 417 14.22 5.89 3.21
CA ILE A 417 13.11 6.48 3.95
C ILE A 417 11.96 5.49 3.95
N PHE A 418 11.41 5.22 5.13
CA PHE A 418 10.19 4.45 5.31
C PHE A 418 9.17 5.28 6.08
N ILE A 419 8.04 5.53 5.43
CA ILE A 419 6.92 6.28 5.99
C ILE A 419 5.69 5.37 5.98
N MET A 420 5.12 5.09 7.14
CA MET A 420 3.80 4.49 7.24
C MET A 420 2.78 5.60 7.46
N THR A 421 1.73 5.68 6.65
CA THR A 421 0.77 6.77 6.64
C THR A 421 -0.66 6.27 6.62
N ARG A 422 -1.58 6.99 7.30
CA ARG A 422 -2.99 6.59 7.35
C ARG A 422 -3.73 6.84 6.04
N SER A 423 -3.35 7.86 5.31
CA SER A 423 -3.99 8.21 4.06
C SER A 423 -2.99 8.41 2.93
N SER A 424 -3.47 8.31 1.70
CA SER A 424 -2.65 8.41 0.51
C SER A 424 -3.43 9.06 -0.63
N PHE A 425 -2.72 9.62 -1.59
CA PHE A 425 -3.28 10.05 -2.87
C PHE A 425 -2.45 9.53 -4.02
N ALA A 426 -2.98 9.54 -5.24
CA ALA A 426 -2.30 9.10 -6.44
C ALA A 426 -0.90 9.75 -6.54
N GLY A 427 0.12 8.98 -6.90
CA GLY A 427 1.51 9.44 -6.98
C GLY A 427 2.31 9.36 -5.68
N GLN A 428 1.68 9.07 -4.55
CA GLN A 428 2.36 9.02 -3.26
C GLN A 428 3.36 7.85 -3.14
N GLN A 429 3.20 6.78 -3.93
CA GLN A 429 4.14 5.65 -3.98
C GLN A 429 5.58 6.09 -4.26
N HIS A 430 5.78 7.23 -4.92
CA HIS A 430 7.09 7.78 -5.25
C HIS A 430 7.86 8.28 -4.02
N TYR A 431 7.18 8.48 -2.91
CA TYR A 431 7.73 9.11 -1.70
C TYR A 431 7.90 8.14 -0.52
N GLY A 432 8.30 6.89 -0.79
CA GLY A 432 8.71 5.93 0.23
C GLY A 432 7.65 5.62 1.27
N SER A 433 6.38 5.61 0.87
CA SER A 433 5.26 5.43 1.79
C SER A 433 4.56 4.08 1.65
N ASN A 434 4.07 3.58 2.80
CA ASN A 434 3.15 2.47 2.93
C ASN A 434 1.90 2.97 3.65
N MET A 435 0.71 2.69 3.12
CA MET A 435 -0.55 3.05 3.75
C MET A 435 -1.12 1.88 4.54
N TRP A 436 -1.71 2.17 5.71
CA TRP A 436 -2.55 1.19 6.41
C TRP A 436 -4.02 1.58 6.34
N SER A 437 -4.89 0.62 6.61
CA SER A 437 -6.34 0.73 6.39
C SER A 437 -7.12 1.51 7.44
N GLY A 438 -6.46 2.28 8.30
CA GLY A 438 -7.11 3.09 9.36
C GLY A 438 -7.58 2.28 10.57
N ASP A 439 -8.41 2.90 11.41
CA ASP A 439 -8.84 2.40 12.72
C ASP A 439 -10.05 1.46 12.62
N VAL A 440 -9.89 0.38 11.88
CA VAL A 440 -10.96 -0.58 11.59
C VAL A 440 -11.36 -1.41 12.84
N ALA A 441 -12.64 -1.82 12.95
CA ALA A 441 -13.06 -2.70 14.02
C ALA A 441 -12.51 -4.12 13.87
N SER A 442 -12.30 -4.79 15.00
CA SER A 442 -12.01 -6.22 15.05
C SER A 442 -13.27 -7.00 14.71
N SER A 443 -13.47 -7.32 13.44
CA SER A 443 -14.61 -8.10 12.96
C SER A 443 -14.25 -8.95 11.74
N TRP A 444 -14.97 -10.03 11.54
CA TRP A 444 -14.84 -10.87 10.36
C TRP A 444 -15.25 -10.14 9.08
N GLU A 445 -16.29 -9.31 9.16
CA GLU A 445 -16.70 -8.46 8.05
C GLU A 445 -15.57 -7.55 7.61
N MET A 446 -14.90 -6.91 8.57
CA MET A 446 -13.80 -6.03 8.27
C MET A 446 -12.57 -6.78 7.72
N LEU A 447 -12.26 -7.98 8.24
CA LEU A 447 -11.21 -8.83 7.65
C LEU A 447 -11.52 -9.15 6.18
N ARG A 448 -12.77 -9.50 5.87
CA ARG A 448 -13.21 -9.73 4.48
C ARG A 448 -13.06 -8.49 3.61
N ASN A 449 -13.31 -7.30 4.14
CA ASN A 449 -13.20 -6.04 3.41
C ASN A 449 -11.76 -5.61 3.18
N GLN A 450 -10.82 -5.95 4.07
CA GLN A 450 -9.41 -5.56 3.96
C GLN A 450 -8.73 -6.11 2.71
N ILE A 451 -9.07 -7.31 2.29
CA ILE A 451 -8.44 -7.96 1.14
C ILE A 451 -8.77 -7.20 -0.17
N PRO A 452 -10.04 -7.04 -0.57
CA PRO A 452 -10.37 -6.30 -1.79
C PRO A 452 -10.01 -4.81 -1.69
N ALA A 453 -10.04 -4.19 -0.52
CA ALA A 453 -9.58 -2.82 -0.32
C ALA A 453 -8.08 -2.68 -0.64
N GLY A 454 -7.23 -3.52 -0.07
CA GLY A 454 -5.79 -3.53 -0.35
C GLY A 454 -5.48 -3.86 -1.82
N LEU A 455 -6.18 -4.83 -2.41
CA LEU A 455 -6.01 -5.19 -3.82
C LEU A 455 -6.44 -4.03 -4.76
N SER A 456 -7.53 -3.34 -4.45
CA SER A 456 -7.97 -2.16 -5.22
C SER A 456 -6.96 -1.02 -5.11
N PHE A 457 -6.37 -0.82 -3.93
CA PHE A 457 -5.32 0.16 -3.72
C PHE A 457 -4.09 -0.14 -4.57
N THR A 458 -3.65 -1.41 -4.66
CA THR A 458 -2.49 -1.77 -5.48
C THR A 458 -2.68 -1.49 -6.97
N LEU A 459 -3.92 -1.54 -7.47
CA LEU A 459 -4.26 -1.25 -8.86
C LEU A 459 -4.15 0.25 -9.22
N THR A 460 -4.01 1.13 -8.23
CA THR A 460 -3.88 2.58 -8.47
C THR A 460 -2.44 3.04 -8.72
N GLY A 461 -1.48 2.10 -8.71
CA GLY A 461 -0.05 2.38 -8.81
C GLY A 461 0.69 2.27 -7.47
N ASN A 462 0.00 2.25 -6.34
CA ASN A 462 0.55 2.13 -4.99
C ASN A 462 0.69 0.66 -4.56
N PRO A 463 1.88 0.06 -4.48
CA PRO A 463 2.03 -1.35 -4.13
C PRO A 463 2.05 -1.61 -2.62
N ASN A 464 2.21 -0.58 -1.79
CA ASN A 464 2.55 -0.66 -0.38
C ASN A 464 1.32 -0.44 0.50
N PHE A 465 0.73 -1.52 0.95
CA PHE A 465 -0.47 -1.55 1.79
C PHE A 465 -0.30 -2.52 2.95
N ASN A 466 -0.81 -2.17 4.11
CA ASN A 466 -0.99 -3.10 5.22
C ASN A 466 -2.25 -2.79 6.03
N THR A 467 -2.49 -3.58 7.05
CA THR A 467 -3.65 -3.51 7.95
C THR A 467 -3.17 -3.61 9.39
N ASP A 468 -3.98 -3.12 10.32
CA ASP A 468 -3.85 -3.44 11.74
C ASP A 468 -4.29 -4.87 11.96
N ILE A 469 -3.34 -5.77 12.26
CA ILE A 469 -3.64 -7.18 12.42
C ILE A 469 -4.55 -7.40 13.62
N GLY A 470 -5.69 -8.01 13.36
CA GLY A 470 -6.75 -8.23 14.32
C GLY A 470 -7.78 -7.09 14.40
N GLY A 471 -7.66 -6.06 13.55
CA GLY A 471 -8.44 -4.81 13.59
C GLY A 471 -7.94 -3.87 14.68
N PHE A 472 -8.17 -2.56 14.60
CA PHE A 472 -7.69 -1.59 15.59
C PHE A 472 -8.49 -1.68 16.90
N PHE A 473 -9.81 -1.61 16.83
CA PHE A 473 -10.70 -1.66 18.00
C PHE A 473 -11.15 -3.07 18.33
N CYS A 474 -10.67 -3.65 19.43
CA CYS A 474 -11.09 -4.98 19.90
C CYS A 474 -11.93 -4.97 21.19
N GLY A 475 -12.43 -3.80 21.62
CA GLY A 475 -13.13 -3.63 22.89
C GLY A 475 -14.35 -4.53 23.09
N SER A 476 -15.05 -4.89 22.00
CA SER A 476 -16.17 -5.83 22.05
C SER A 476 -15.80 -7.27 22.45
N TYR A 477 -14.51 -7.62 22.42
CA TYR A 477 -13.98 -8.91 22.90
C TYR A 477 -13.43 -8.86 24.33
N ASN A 478 -13.44 -7.71 24.99
CA ASN A 478 -13.00 -7.53 26.38
C ASN A 478 -14.07 -8.02 27.38
N THR A 479 -14.56 -9.24 27.23
CA THR A 479 -15.69 -9.79 27.97
C THR A 479 -15.39 -10.12 29.44
N LYS A 480 -14.10 -10.18 29.80
CA LYS A 480 -13.62 -10.45 31.17
C LYS A 480 -12.87 -9.26 31.79
N GLY A 481 -13.21 -8.05 31.35
CA GLY A 481 -12.56 -6.80 31.79
C GLY A 481 -11.61 -6.22 30.76
N SER A 482 -11.19 -4.99 30.97
CA SER A 482 -10.31 -4.24 30.06
C SER A 482 -9.04 -5.04 29.73
N GLY A 483 -8.67 -5.09 28.46
CA GLY A 483 -7.48 -5.78 27.99
C GLY A 483 -7.61 -7.31 27.89
N SER A 484 -8.80 -7.88 28.09
CA SER A 484 -8.99 -9.34 28.12
C SER A 484 -9.18 -9.98 26.73
N ALA A 485 -9.32 -9.21 25.66
CA ALA A 485 -9.57 -9.71 24.30
C ALA A 485 -8.60 -10.82 23.86
N PRO A 486 -7.26 -10.75 24.09
CA PRO A 486 -6.34 -11.82 23.71
C PRO A 486 -6.59 -13.17 24.40
N LYS A 487 -7.39 -13.20 25.47
CA LYS A 487 -7.82 -14.45 26.15
C LYS A 487 -9.19 -14.92 25.69
N ASN A 488 -9.88 -14.15 24.84
CA ASN A 488 -11.17 -14.51 24.27
C ASN A 488 -10.97 -15.38 23.03
N PRO A 489 -11.49 -16.64 22.98
CA PRO A 489 -11.29 -17.53 21.83
C PRO A 489 -11.79 -16.97 20.50
N GLN A 490 -12.87 -16.18 20.50
CA GLN A 490 -13.39 -15.56 19.27
C GLN A 490 -12.40 -14.52 18.70
N PHE A 491 -11.76 -13.74 19.58
CA PHE A 491 -10.71 -12.81 19.15
C PHE A 491 -9.42 -13.54 18.76
N GLN A 492 -9.06 -14.59 19.49
CA GLN A 492 -7.90 -15.42 19.16
C GLN A 492 -7.99 -15.99 17.75
N GLU A 493 -9.17 -16.53 17.36
CA GLU A 493 -9.37 -17.02 16.00
C GLU A 493 -9.26 -15.89 14.96
N LEU A 494 -10.01 -14.81 15.16
CA LEU A 494 -9.98 -13.66 14.26
C LEU A 494 -8.56 -13.10 14.09
N TYR A 495 -7.82 -12.95 15.20
CA TYR A 495 -6.46 -12.42 15.20
C TYR A 495 -5.49 -13.32 14.40
N VAL A 496 -5.51 -14.64 14.63
CA VAL A 496 -4.66 -15.57 13.89
C VAL A 496 -5.02 -15.59 12.39
N ARG A 497 -6.32 -15.56 12.04
CA ARG A 497 -6.73 -15.49 10.62
C ARG A 497 -6.32 -14.17 9.98
N TRP A 498 -6.36 -13.08 10.73
CA TRP A 498 -5.87 -11.78 10.26
C TRP A 498 -4.33 -11.77 10.10
N MET A 499 -3.61 -12.42 11.02
CA MET A 499 -2.15 -12.66 10.88
C MET A 499 -1.83 -13.44 9.58
N GLN A 500 -2.65 -14.44 9.23
CA GLN A 500 -2.51 -15.20 7.98
C GLN A 500 -2.66 -14.32 6.73
N TYR A 501 -3.56 -13.35 6.76
CA TYR A 501 -3.66 -12.34 5.70
C TYR A 501 -2.47 -11.37 5.74
N GLY A 502 -2.16 -10.82 6.91
CA GLY A 502 -1.07 -9.86 7.11
C GLY A 502 0.30 -10.39 6.68
N LEU A 503 0.50 -11.71 6.74
CA LEU A 503 1.71 -12.39 6.25
C LEU A 503 2.07 -12.01 4.81
N PHE A 504 1.07 -11.74 3.97
CA PHE A 504 1.22 -11.39 2.55
C PHE A 504 1.21 -9.88 2.27
N CYS A 505 1.02 -9.05 3.30
CA CYS A 505 1.20 -7.60 3.16
C CYS A 505 2.70 -7.24 3.10
N PRO A 506 3.12 -6.20 2.37
CA PRO A 506 4.50 -5.73 2.38
C PRO A 506 5.01 -5.44 3.79
N VAL A 507 4.20 -4.81 4.64
CA VAL A 507 4.49 -4.56 6.05
C VAL A 507 3.66 -5.49 6.92
N PHE A 508 4.33 -6.24 7.80
CA PHE A 508 3.70 -7.23 8.69
C PHE A 508 3.71 -6.70 10.13
N ARG A 509 2.59 -6.06 10.52
CA ARG A 509 2.50 -5.28 11.77
C ARG A 509 1.33 -5.70 12.64
N SER A 510 1.58 -6.04 13.91
CA SER A 510 0.57 -6.10 14.95
C SER A 510 0.34 -4.70 15.55
N HIS A 511 -0.90 -4.23 15.57
CA HIS A 511 -1.29 -2.95 16.17
C HIS A 511 -2.75 -2.96 16.59
N GLY A 512 -3.11 -2.13 17.55
CA GLY A 512 -4.49 -1.83 17.93
C GLY A 512 -4.64 -1.26 19.33
N ALA A 513 -5.88 -0.83 19.60
CA ALA A 513 -6.35 -0.30 20.87
C ALA A 513 -7.07 -1.37 21.70
N ASP A 514 -7.57 -0.98 22.86
CA ASP A 514 -8.43 -1.70 23.80
C ASP A 514 -7.78 -2.91 24.49
N ALA A 515 -6.77 -3.55 23.93
CA ALA A 515 -6.05 -4.66 24.54
C ALA A 515 -4.61 -4.78 23.99
N PRO A 516 -3.66 -5.25 24.80
CA PRO A 516 -2.32 -5.54 24.35
C PRO A 516 -2.32 -6.74 23.38
N ARG A 517 -1.42 -6.74 22.39
CA ARG A 517 -1.38 -7.76 21.30
C ARG A 517 -0.02 -8.39 21.10
N GLU A 518 0.86 -8.26 22.08
CA GLU A 518 2.11 -9.00 22.12
C GLU A 518 1.81 -10.49 22.22
N ILE A 519 2.60 -11.32 21.56
CA ILE A 519 2.33 -12.76 21.39
C ILE A 519 2.01 -13.48 22.71
N TRP A 520 2.67 -13.14 23.81
CA TRP A 520 2.44 -13.76 25.14
C TRP A 520 1.11 -13.40 25.78
N GLN A 521 0.41 -12.39 25.26
CA GLN A 521 -0.94 -12.06 25.70
C GLN A 521 -1.96 -13.12 25.26
N PHE A 522 -1.67 -13.81 24.15
CA PHE A 522 -2.55 -14.85 23.61
C PHE A 522 -2.36 -16.22 24.26
N GLY A 523 -1.29 -16.45 24.99
CA GLY A 523 -1.00 -17.71 25.69
C GLY A 523 0.47 -17.84 26.03
N GLU A 524 0.81 -18.88 26.79
CA GLU A 524 2.17 -19.24 27.12
C GLU A 524 2.86 -19.93 25.92
N PRO A 525 4.21 -19.89 25.82
CA PRO A 525 4.95 -20.64 24.83
C PRO A 525 4.52 -22.11 24.76
N GLY A 526 4.29 -22.61 23.56
CA GLY A 526 3.81 -23.97 23.31
C GLY A 526 2.30 -24.16 23.32
N THR A 527 1.50 -23.15 23.74
CA THR A 527 0.05 -23.22 23.58
C THR A 527 -0.36 -23.04 22.11
N PRO A 528 -1.47 -23.63 21.65
CA PRO A 528 -1.83 -23.65 20.22
C PRO A 528 -1.91 -22.26 19.58
N VAL A 529 -2.52 -21.28 20.25
CA VAL A 529 -2.66 -19.91 19.71
C VAL A 529 -1.30 -19.22 19.63
N TYR A 530 -0.50 -19.25 20.73
CA TYR A 530 0.86 -18.72 20.73
C TYR A 530 1.71 -19.33 19.62
N GLN A 531 1.67 -20.67 19.50
CA GLN A 531 2.47 -21.37 18.50
C GLN A 531 2.04 -21.04 17.08
N SER A 532 0.74 -20.85 16.83
CA SER A 532 0.22 -20.43 15.52
C SER A 532 0.75 -19.05 15.12
N ILE A 533 0.73 -18.09 16.06
CA ILE A 533 1.28 -16.75 15.84
C ILE A 533 2.80 -16.83 15.57
N LYS A 534 3.54 -17.58 16.40
CA LYS A 534 5.00 -17.75 16.21
C LYS A 534 5.34 -18.38 14.87
N ASN A 535 4.63 -19.43 14.47
CA ASN A 535 4.85 -20.10 13.18
C ASN A 535 4.65 -19.15 11.99
N LEU A 536 3.66 -18.24 12.05
CA LEU A 536 3.42 -17.25 11.02
C LEU A 536 4.54 -16.20 10.97
N ILE A 537 5.02 -15.75 12.13
CA ILE A 537 6.17 -14.83 12.20
C ILE A 537 7.43 -15.53 11.66
N ASP A 538 7.76 -16.74 12.12
CA ASP A 538 8.91 -17.50 11.63
C ASP A 538 8.85 -17.73 10.11
N PHE A 539 7.65 -18.03 9.59
CA PHE A 539 7.45 -18.24 8.15
C PHE A 539 7.62 -16.94 7.35
N ARG A 540 7.22 -15.78 7.90
CA ARG A 540 7.49 -14.47 7.29
C ARG A 540 8.99 -14.27 7.04
N TYR A 541 9.82 -14.61 8.01
CA TYR A 541 11.28 -14.47 7.87
C TYR A 541 11.85 -15.43 6.82
N ARG A 542 11.29 -16.62 6.70
CA ARG A 542 11.65 -17.53 5.60
C ARG A 542 11.29 -16.99 4.23
N LEU A 543 10.22 -16.22 4.10
CA LEU A 543 9.78 -15.62 2.84
C LEU A 543 10.56 -14.36 2.44
N ILE A 544 11.40 -13.77 3.31
CA ILE A 544 12.08 -12.50 3.01
C ILE A 544 12.90 -12.53 1.71
N PRO A 545 13.68 -13.59 1.36
CA PRO A 545 14.39 -13.62 0.08
C PRO A 545 13.46 -13.52 -1.14
N TYR A 546 12.30 -14.20 -1.09
CA TYR A 546 11.27 -14.11 -2.12
C TYR A 546 10.65 -12.70 -2.15
N LEU A 547 10.30 -12.17 -0.99
CA LEU A 547 9.63 -10.88 -0.84
C LEU A 547 10.54 -9.72 -1.28
N TYR A 548 11.81 -9.74 -0.85
CA TYR A 548 12.77 -8.68 -1.21
C TYR A 548 13.12 -8.71 -2.71
N SER A 549 13.23 -9.91 -3.29
CA SER A 549 13.35 -10.04 -4.75
C SER A 549 12.10 -9.53 -5.47
N THR A 550 10.90 -9.76 -4.91
CA THR A 550 9.66 -9.16 -5.42
C THR A 550 9.67 -7.64 -5.29
N ALA A 551 10.22 -7.09 -4.19
CA ALA A 551 10.38 -5.64 -4.00
C ALA A 551 11.22 -5.01 -5.11
N SER A 552 12.32 -5.65 -5.51
CA SER A 552 13.11 -5.17 -6.64
C SER A 552 12.33 -5.17 -7.96
N GLN A 553 11.43 -6.14 -8.16
CA GLN A 553 10.53 -6.16 -9.33
C GLN A 553 9.47 -5.06 -9.26
N VAL A 554 8.98 -4.73 -8.05
CA VAL A 554 8.06 -3.58 -7.85
C VAL A 554 8.73 -2.29 -8.26
N THR A 555 9.98 -2.07 -7.85
CA THR A 555 10.76 -0.85 -8.16
C THR A 555 11.17 -0.80 -9.63
N ASN A 556 11.72 -1.89 -10.17
CA ASN A 556 12.37 -1.87 -11.48
C ASN A 556 11.45 -2.27 -12.65
N ASN A 557 10.38 -3.05 -12.37
CA ASN A 557 9.52 -3.64 -13.40
C ASN A 557 8.03 -3.37 -13.17
N ASN A 558 7.67 -2.43 -12.29
CA ASN A 558 6.30 -2.01 -12.02
C ASN A 558 5.37 -3.12 -11.52
N PHE A 559 5.90 -4.12 -10.81
CA PHE A 559 5.09 -5.18 -10.21
C PHE A 559 4.32 -4.69 -8.98
N SER A 560 3.49 -5.58 -8.42
CA SER A 560 2.83 -5.41 -7.13
C SER A 560 3.06 -6.65 -6.28
N TYR A 561 3.16 -6.47 -4.95
CA TYR A 561 3.28 -7.58 -4.00
C TYR A 561 2.00 -8.40 -3.95
N MET A 562 0.89 -7.71 -3.66
CA MET A 562 -0.46 -8.26 -3.65
C MET A 562 -1.11 -7.97 -4.99
N ARG A 563 -1.64 -9.00 -5.65
CA ARG A 563 -2.15 -8.91 -7.03
C ARG A 563 -3.53 -9.54 -7.11
N PRO A 564 -4.57 -8.82 -7.54
CA PRO A 564 -5.86 -9.45 -7.84
C PRO A 564 -5.68 -10.58 -8.85
N LEU A 565 -6.43 -11.65 -8.72
CA LEU A 565 -6.26 -12.82 -9.59
C LEU A 565 -6.44 -12.50 -11.07
N PHE A 566 -7.30 -11.54 -11.43
CA PHE A 566 -7.49 -11.17 -12.84
C PHE A 566 -6.24 -10.51 -13.46
N SER A 567 -5.29 -9.99 -12.67
CA SER A 567 -4.03 -9.44 -13.20
C SER A 567 -3.21 -10.50 -13.95
N ASP A 568 -3.26 -11.74 -13.46
CA ASP A 568 -2.55 -12.89 -14.05
C ASP A 568 -3.47 -13.81 -14.84
N PHE A 569 -4.80 -13.79 -14.58
CA PHE A 569 -5.79 -14.73 -15.13
C PHE A 569 -7.02 -14.01 -15.71
N ALA A 570 -6.84 -12.91 -16.43
CA ALA A 570 -7.92 -12.10 -16.99
C ALA A 570 -8.92 -12.85 -17.89
N ALA A 571 -8.48 -13.95 -18.52
CA ALA A 571 -9.35 -14.82 -19.34
C ALA A 571 -10.31 -15.67 -18.51
N ASP A 572 -10.09 -15.81 -17.21
CA ASP A 572 -10.96 -16.55 -16.30
C ASP A 572 -11.93 -15.59 -15.60
N LYS A 573 -13.17 -15.53 -16.11
CA LYS A 573 -14.19 -14.61 -15.56
C LYS A 573 -14.53 -14.85 -14.08
N LYS A 574 -14.29 -16.05 -13.55
CA LYS A 574 -14.54 -16.36 -12.15
C LYS A 574 -13.70 -15.53 -11.19
N VAL A 575 -12.51 -15.11 -11.64
CA VAL A 575 -11.60 -14.34 -10.77
C VAL A 575 -11.78 -12.82 -10.89
N TRP A 576 -12.70 -12.33 -11.71
CA TRP A 576 -12.89 -10.89 -11.92
C TRP A 576 -13.40 -10.14 -10.68
N ASP A 577 -14.10 -10.84 -9.79
CA ASP A 577 -14.60 -10.29 -8.53
C ASP A 577 -14.23 -11.20 -7.34
N MET A 578 -13.05 -11.82 -7.38
CA MET A 578 -12.53 -12.63 -6.28
C MET A 578 -12.02 -11.71 -5.16
N THR A 579 -12.52 -11.93 -3.94
CA THR A 579 -12.30 -11.03 -2.80
C THR A 579 -11.49 -11.64 -1.66
N ASP A 580 -11.27 -12.96 -1.68
CA ASP A 580 -10.60 -13.71 -0.59
C ASP A 580 -9.41 -14.55 -1.04
N GLU A 581 -9.04 -14.44 -2.33
CA GLU A 581 -7.89 -15.11 -2.92
C GLU A 581 -7.15 -14.13 -3.84
N PHE A 582 -5.81 -14.13 -3.78
CA PHE A 582 -4.98 -13.23 -4.55
C PHE A 582 -3.57 -13.82 -4.76
N MET A 583 -2.84 -13.31 -5.75
CA MET A 583 -1.43 -13.65 -5.92
C MET A 583 -0.55 -12.81 -5.00
N PHE A 584 0.44 -13.45 -4.37
CA PHE A 584 1.55 -12.81 -3.69
C PHE A 584 2.81 -12.97 -4.54
N GLY A 585 3.26 -11.89 -5.16
CA GLY A 585 4.15 -11.96 -6.31
C GLY A 585 3.48 -12.71 -7.46
N ARG A 586 4.25 -13.41 -8.29
CA ARG A 586 3.72 -14.21 -9.42
C ARG A 586 3.59 -15.68 -9.15
N SER A 587 4.17 -16.16 -8.06
CA SER A 587 4.32 -17.60 -7.80
C SER A 587 3.31 -18.15 -6.80
N ILE A 588 2.94 -17.37 -5.78
CA ILE A 588 2.16 -17.85 -4.64
C ILE A 588 0.72 -17.33 -4.76
N LEU A 589 -0.26 -18.20 -4.72
CA LEU A 589 -1.67 -17.90 -4.52
C LEU A 589 -1.96 -18.01 -3.04
N ALA A 590 -2.27 -16.87 -2.41
CA ALA A 590 -2.72 -16.77 -1.04
C ALA A 590 -4.23 -16.96 -0.97
N ALA A 591 -4.70 -17.84 -0.11
CA ALA A 591 -6.12 -18.17 0.06
C ALA A 591 -6.53 -18.20 1.54
N PRO A 592 -6.36 -17.06 2.27
CA PRO A 592 -6.61 -17.01 3.70
C PRO A 592 -8.05 -17.41 4.04
N ILE A 593 -8.26 -17.91 5.27
CA ILE A 593 -9.57 -18.19 5.81
C ILE A 593 -10.13 -16.87 6.36
N VAL A 594 -11.30 -16.49 5.88
CA VAL A 594 -11.97 -15.22 6.21
C VAL A 594 -13.32 -15.40 6.91
N GLU A 595 -13.50 -16.58 7.51
CA GLU A 595 -14.67 -16.96 8.28
C GLU A 595 -14.25 -17.72 9.55
N ALA A 596 -15.08 -17.69 10.59
CA ALA A 596 -14.85 -18.46 11.80
C ALA A 596 -15.06 -19.96 11.53
N GLN A 597 -14.10 -20.79 11.93
CA GLN A 597 -14.16 -22.25 11.80
C GLN A 597 -14.16 -22.97 13.16
N TYR A 598 -13.58 -22.35 14.18
CA TYR A 598 -13.39 -22.91 15.51
C TYR A 598 -14.32 -22.31 16.55
N THR A 599 -14.73 -21.06 16.33
CA THR A 599 -15.61 -20.32 17.20
C THR A 599 -16.85 -19.84 16.44
N GLN A 600 -17.83 -19.29 17.16
CA GLN A 600 -18.94 -18.60 16.52
C GLN A 600 -18.49 -17.19 16.09
N GLU A 601 -18.85 -16.78 14.88
CA GLU A 601 -18.58 -15.41 14.40
C GLU A 601 -19.30 -14.38 15.28
N LYS A 602 -18.54 -13.40 15.77
CA LYS A 602 -19.10 -12.24 16.46
C LYS A 602 -19.31 -11.12 15.46
N ILE A 603 -20.54 -10.63 15.34
CA ILE A 603 -20.90 -9.55 14.42
C ILE A 603 -20.73 -8.22 15.14
N VAL A 604 -19.81 -7.40 14.68
CA VAL A 604 -19.57 -6.03 15.14
C VAL A 604 -19.82 -5.08 13.98
N LYS A 605 -20.71 -4.10 14.17
CA LYS A 605 -20.94 -3.03 13.18
C LYS A 605 -20.31 -1.73 13.65
N GLU A 606 -19.74 -1.01 12.71
CA GLU A 606 -19.09 0.25 12.98
C GLU A 606 -19.56 1.35 12.02
N ASP A 607 -19.29 2.59 12.39
CA ASP A 607 -19.43 3.74 11.49
C ASP A 607 -18.42 3.63 10.36
N ALA A 608 -18.91 3.65 9.12
CA ALA A 608 -18.09 3.50 7.91
C ALA A 608 -17.13 4.69 7.66
N MET A 609 -17.27 5.80 8.38
CA MET A 609 -16.44 6.99 8.20
C MET A 609 -15.37 7.15 9.27
N THR A 610 -15.68 6.80 10.51
CA THR A 610 -14.77 7.05 11.64
C THR A 610 -14.28 5.77 12.32
N GLY A 611 -14.98 4.66 12.17
CA GLY A 611 -14.68 3.41 12.90
C GLY A 611 -15.02 3.46 14.41
N TRP A 612 -15.46 4.59 14.93
CA TRP A 612 -15.56 4.82 16.38
C TRP A 612 -16.93 4.49 16.95
N ASN A 613 -17.99 4.63 16.18
CA ASN A 613 -19.36 4.29 16.59
C ASN A 613 -19.67 2.84 16.25
N ARG A 614 -19.36 1.93 17.14
CA ARG A 614 -19.54 0.50 16.96
C ARG A 614 -20.77 -0.01 17.70
N LYS A 615 -21.51 -0.90 17.05
CA LYS A 615 -22.64 -1.58 17.65
C LYS A 615 -22.45 -3.09 17.54
N GLU A 616 -22.41 -3.75 18.67
CA GLU A 616 -22.46 -5.20 18.73
C GLU A 616 -23.88 -5.71 18.45
N VAL A 617 -24.00 -6.73 17.63
CA VAL A 617 -25.31 -7.23 17.15
C VAL A 617 -25.56 -8.68 17.56
N THR A 618 -24.53 -9.43 17.95
CA THR A 618 -24.67 -10.80 18.45
C THR A 618 -24.54 -10.85 19.95
N ALA A 619 -25.40 -11.68 20.58
CA ALA A 619 -25.20 -12.03 21.98
C ALA A 619 -23.86 -12.77 22.17
N GLU A 620 -23.26 -12.59 23.34
CA GLU A 620 -22.10 -13.38 23.70
C GLU A 620 -22.43 -14.86 23.74
N SER A 621 -21.68 -15.69 23.02
CA SER A 621 -21.74 -17.13 23.25
C SER A 621 -20.99 -17.47 24.54
N GLU A 622 -21.53 -18.37 25.34
CA GLU A 622 -20.76 -18.94 26.45
C GLU A 622 -19.42 -19.48 25.95
N GLN A 623 -18.37 -19.22 26.70
CA GLN A 623 -17.01 -19.57 26.33
C GLN A 623 -16.87 -21.10 26.28
N GLN A 624 -16.96 -21.66 25.08
CA GLN A 624 -16.70 -23.09 24.86
C GLN A 624 -15.18 -23.34 24.85
N THR A 625 -14.80 -24.48 25.39
CA THR A 625 -13.43 -25.00 25.23
C THR A 625 -13.21 -25.29 23.74
N VAL A 626 -12.23 -24.63 23.11
CA VAL A 626 -11.93 -24.76 21.69
C VAL A 626 -10.80 -25.78 21.49
N ASP A 627 -11.03 -26.77 20.65
CA ASP A 627 -9.96 -27.65 20.17
C ASP A 627 -9.26 -27.03 18.94
N TRP A 628 -8.24 -26.23 19.19
CA TRP A 628 -7.42 -25.59 18.13
C TRP A 628 -6.65 -26.58 17.27
N ASN A 629 -6.49 -27.85 17.69
CA ASN A 629 -5.79 -28.88 16.92
C ASN A 629 -6.73 -29.62 15.96
N ALA A 630 -8.04 -29.41 16.09
CA ALA A 630 -9.01 -30.01 15.17
C ALA A 630 -8.75 -29.54 13.74
N THR A 631 -8.86 -30.45 12.78
CA THR A 631 -8.83 -30.10 11.37
C THR A 631 -10.20 -29.64 10.90
N LYS A 632 -10.23 -28.62 10.05
CA LYS A 632 -11.41 -28.08 9.41
C LYS A 632 -11.29 -28.22 7.89
N THR A 633 -12.27 -27.77 7.16
CA THR A 633 -12.25 -27.77 5.70
C THR A 633 -12.62 -26.40 5.16
N ALA A 634 -12.05 -26.06 4.01
CA ALA A 634 -12.43 -24.87 3.25
C ALA A 634 -12.45 -25.22 1.76
N THR A 635 -13.28 -24.51 1.02
CA THR A 635 -13.31 -24.60 -0.45
C THR A 635 -12.64 -23.38 -1.03
N LYS A 636 -11.62 -23.59 -1.90
CA LYS A 636 -10.89 -22.52 -2.56
C LYS A 636 -10.89 -22.74 -4.07
N TYR A 637 -10.83 -21.64 -4.84
CA TYR A 637 -10.83 -21.69 -6.29
C TYR A 637 -9.40 -21.62 -6.84
N LEU A 638 -9.03 -22.54 -7.68
CA LEU A 638 -7.75 -22.50 -8.39
C LEU A 638 -7.96 -21.94 -9.79
N PRO A 639 -7.39 -20.77 -10.14
CA PRO A 639 -7.59 -20.12 -11.43
C PRO A 639 -7.25 -21.01 -12.62
N LYS A 640 -8.05 -20.88 -13.69
CA LYS A 640 -7.80 -21.52 -14.98
C LYS A 640 -6.57 -20.91 -15.65
N GLY A 641 -5.78 -21.75 -16.33
CA GLY A 641 -4.59 -21.30 -17.07
C GLY A 641 -3.27 -21.70 -16.44
N ALA A 642 -3.31 -22.29 -15.25
CA ALA A 642 -2.17 -22.91 -14.58
C ALA A 642 -2.58 -24.16 -13.81
N ASN A 643 -1.61 -25.01 -13.46
CA ASN A 643 -1.75 -26.02 -12.42
C ASN A 643 -1.15 -25.46 -11.12
N TRP A 644 -1.53 -26.06 -9.98
CA TRP A 644 -1.26 -25.51 -8.67
C TRP A 644 -0.77 -26.59 -7.71
N TYR A 645 0.32 -26.34 -7.04
CA TYR A 645 0.82 -27.17 -5.95
C TYR A 645 0.33 -26.60 -4.61
N ASP A 646 -0.29 -27.43 -3.79
CA ASP A 646 -0.47 -27.09 -2.38
C ASP A 646 0.93 -26.93 -1.75
N PHE A 647 1.19 -25.78 -1.17
CA PHE A 647 2.52 -25.43 -0.63
C PHE A 647 2.96 -26.38 0.49
N TRP A 648 2.02 -26.82 1.32
CA TRP A 648 2.31 -27.61 2.52
C TRP A 648 2.46 -29.09 2.23
N THR A 649 1.66 -29.62 1.33
CA THR A 649 1.60 -31.05 1.04
C THR A 649 2.33 -31.47 -0.24
N GLY A 650 2.67 -30.51 -1.11
CA GLY A 650 3.22 -30.81 -2.43
C GLY A 650 2.22 -31.41 -3.42
N LYS A 651 0.93 -31.55 -3.05
CA LYS A 651 -0.09 -32.11 -3.93
C LYS A 651 -0.40 -31.20 -5.09
N LEU A 652 -0.41 -31.78 -6.30
CA LEU A 652 -0.71 -31.06 -7.55
C LEU A 652 -2.22 -31.08 -7.83
N TYR A 653 -2.76 -29.91 -8.19
CA TYR A 653 -4.12 -29.72 -8.64
C TYR A 653 -4.16 -29.08 -10.03
N LYS A 654 -5.15 -29.46 -10.83
CA LYS A 654 -5.43 -28.76 -12.09
C LYS A 654 -6.17 -27.45 -11.79
N GLY A 655 -5.87 -26.38 -12.53
CA GLY A 655 -6.61 -25.13 -12.43
C GLY A 655 -8.00 -25.20 -13.08
N GLY A 656 -8.81 -24.18 -12.84
CA GLY A 656 -10.19 -24.04 -13.33
C GLY A 656 -11.24 -24.78 -12.49
N GLN A 657 -10.95 -25.08 -11.22
CA GLN A 657 -11.84 -25.83 -10.34
C GLN A 657 -11.83 -25.32 -8.89
N ASN A 658 -12.90 -25.63 -8.16
CA ASN A 658 -12.90 -25.53 -6.71
C ASN A 658 -12.25 -26.78 -6.12
N VAL A 659 -11.45 -26.62 -5.07
CA VAL A 659 -10.84 -27.71 -4.31
C VAL A 659 -11.26 -27.60 -2.84
N VAL A 660 -11.57 -28.74 -2.24
CA VAL A 660 -11.80 -28.84 -0.80
C VAL A 660 -10.49 -29.18 -0.12
N LEU A 661 -10.07 -28.35 0.79
CA LEU A 661 -8.82 -28.47 1.54
C LEU A 661 -9.11 -28.82 2.99
N THR A 662 -8.24 -29.64 3.57
CA THR A 662 -8.10 -29.72 5.02
C THR A 662 -7.33 -28.50 5.50
N THR A 663 -7.92 -27.75 6.42
CA THR A 663 -7.31 -26.54 7.00
C THR A 663 -6.92 -26.80 8.45
N ARG A 664 -5.83 -26.18 8.85
CA ARG A 664 -5.33 -26.16 10.23
C ARG A 664 -5.33 -24.74 10.75
N PHE A 665 -5.36 -24.58 12.06
CA PHE A 665 -5.33 -23.26 12.68
C PHE A 665 -3.98 -22.56 12.51
N ASP A 666 -2.89 -23.32 12.56
CA ASP A 666 -1.51 -22.86 12.48
C ASP A 666 -0.95 -22.67 11.06
N GLN A 667 -1.76 -22.89 10.02
CA GLN A 667 -1.35 -22.80 8.63
C GLN A 667 -2.33 -21.98 7.80
N VAL A 668 -1.79 -21.12 6.93
CA VAL A 668 -2.60 -20.44 5.92
C VAL A 668 -2.68 -21.30 4.66
N PRO A 669 -3.88 -21.53 4.10
CA PRO A 669 -4.01 -22.14 2.79
C PRO A 669 -3.30 -21.31 1.73
N MET A 670 -2.38 -21.93 1.02
CA MET A 670 -1.68 -21.30 -0.10
C MET A 670 -1.20 -22.33 -1.11
N PHE A 671 -1.13 -21.89 -2.36
CA PHE A 671 -0.71 -22.72 -3.48
C PHE A 671 0.43 -22.04 -4.23
N VAL A 672 1.22 -22.85 -4.92
CA VAL A 672 2.26 -22.35 -5.81
C VAL A 672 1.93 -22.74 -7.24
N ARG A 673 2.00 -21.77 -8.12
CA ARG A 673 1.80 -21.98 -9.56
C ARG A 673 2.85 -22.96 -10.09
N ALA A 674 2.43 -23.97 -10.84
CA ALA A 674 3.36 -24.83 -11.58
C ALA A 674 4.17 -23.98 -12.57
N GLY A 675 5.47 -24.25 -12.68
CA GLY A 675 6.39 -23.37 -13.36
C GLY A 675 6.82 -22.18 -12.49
N SER A 676 7.12 -22.41 -11.21
CA SER A 676 7.60 -21.39 -10.29
C SER A 676 8.84 -21.83 -9.52
N ILE A 677 9.62 -20.84 -9.10
CA ILE A 677 10.77 -21.00 -8.21
C ILE A 677 10.56 -20.06 -7.03
N VAL A 678 10.66 -20.58 -5.80
CA VAL A 678 10.44 -19.83 -4.56
C VAL A 678 11.64 -20.02 -3.63
N PRO A 679 12.48 -19.01 -3.43
CA PRO A 679 13.56 -19.06 -2.44
C PRO A 679 13.02 -18.85 -1.04
N LEU A 680 13.51 -19.64 -0.10
CA LEU A 680 13.23 -19.51 1.34
C LEU A 680 14.54 -19.37 2.10
N GLY A 681 14.56 -18.41 3.03
CA GLY A 681 15.69 -18.12 3.91
C GLY A 681 15.64 -18.88 5.23
N PRO A 682 16.64 -18.67 6.09
CA PRO A 682 16.64 -19.20 7.45
C PRO A 682 15.66 -18.46 8.36
N VAL A 683 15.18 -19.12 9.41
CA VAL A 683 14.54 -18.44 10.54
C VAL A 683 15.61 -17.68 11.33
N MET A 684 15.33 -16.43 11.67
CA MET A 684 16.24 -15.53 12.36
C MET A 684 15.47 -14.62 13.32
N GLN A 685 16.15 -14.02 14.28
CA GLN A 685 15.53 -13.14 15.29
C GLN A 685 15.28 -11.71 14.78
N TYR A 686 16.04 -11.29 13.78
CA TYR A 686 15.89 -10.04 13.07
C TYR A 686 16.54 -10.16 11.69
N VAL A 687 16.12 -9.35 10.75
CA VAL A 687 16.67 -9.32 9.39
C VAL A 687 18.15 -8.96 9.43
N GLY A 688 18.97 -9.80 8.80
CA GLY A 688 20.43 -9.65 8.80
C GLY A 688 21.17 -10.38 9.93
N GLU A 689 20.46 -11.05 10.88
CA GLU A 689 21.12 -11.90 11.89
C GLU A 689 21.90 -13.04 11.25
N LYS A 690 21.31 -13.66 10.24
CA LYS A 690 21.92 -14.77 9.51
C LYS A 690 22.10 -14.39 8.04
N PRO A 691 23.26 -14.67 7.45
CA PRO A 691 23.47 -14.44 6.03
C PRO A 691 22.61 -15.39 5.18
N TRP A 692 22.34 -15.00 3.92
CA TRP A 692 21.67 -15.86 2.94
C TRP A 692 22.69 -16.78 2.24
N ASP A 693 23.58 -17.38 3.01
CA ASP A 693 24.65 -18.25 2.56
C ASP A 693 24.19 -19.70 2.27
N ASN A 694 22.97 -20.04 2.72
CA ASN A 694 22.32 -21.31 2.39
C ASN A 694 20.80 -21.08 2.24
N LEU A 695 20.34 -20.88 0.99
CA LEU A 695 18.92 -20.72 0.66
C LEU A 695 18.31 -22.03 0.19
N GLU A 696 17.10 -22.32 0.64
CA GLU A 696 16.26 -23.37 0.09
C GLU A 696 15.57 -22.82 -1.18
N ILE A 697 15.82 -23.44 -2.31
CA ILE A 697 15.23 -23.07 -3.62
C ILE A 697 14.19 -24.11 -3.98
N ARG A 698 12.92 -23.81 -3.74
CA ARG A 698 11.81 -24.68 -4.11
C ARG A 698 11.45 -24.50 -5.57
N ILE A 699 11.47 -25.59 -6.32
CA ILE A 699 11.13 -25.65 -7.73
C ILE A 699 9.81 -26.42 -7.87
N TYR A 700 8.83 -25.82 -8.54
CA TYR A 700 7.52 -26.40 -8.77
C TYR A 700 7.34 -26.70 -10.26
N PRO A 701 7.59 -27.96 -10.70
CA PRO A 701 7.54 -28.36 -12.11
C PRO A 701 6.15 -28.20 -12.74
N GLY A 702 6.07 -28.43 -14.08
CA GLY A 702 4.84 -28.41 -14.87
C GLY A 702 4.77 -27.27 -15.89
N ALA A 703 5.74 -26.37 -15.86
CA ALA A 703 6.07 -25.40 -16.90
C ALA A 703 7.50 -24.88 -16.67
N ASP A 704 8.06 -24.22 -17.69
CA ASP A 704 9.32 -23.49 -17.55
C ASP A 704 9.15 -22.35 -16.55
N ALA A 705 10.21 -22.05 -15.77
CA ALA A 705 10.20 -21.02 -14.75
C ALA A 705 11.46 -20.18 -14.74
N GLU A 706 11.33 -18.94 -14.34
CA GLU A 706 12.44 -18.04 -14.07
C GLU A 706 12.22 -17.29 -12.75
N PHE A 707 13.29 -17.10 -12.00
CA PHE A 707 13.29 -16.27 -10.79
C PHE A 707 14.63 -15.54 -10.67
N SER A 708 14.60 -14.25 -10.40
CA SER A 708 15.78 -13.43 -10.12
C SER A 708 15.89 -13.18 -8.61
N LEU A 709 16.89 -13.78 -7.99
CA LEU A 709 17.26 -13.50 -6.60
C LEU A 709 18.03 -12.18 -6.56
N TYR A 710 17.43 -11.18 -5.95
CA TYR A 710 17.98 -9.84 -5.80
C TYR A 710 18.58 -9.65 -4.42
N GLU A 711 19.75 -9.00 -4.37
CA GLU A 711 20.41 -8.59 -3.13
C GLU A 711 21.12 -7.24 -3.32
N ASP A 712 21.08 -6.40 -2.29
CA ASP A 712 21.82 -5.14 -2.18
C ASP A 712 22.30 -4.93 -0.73
N GLU A 713 22.72 -3.72 -0.37
CA GLU A 713 23.20 -3.39 0.98
C GLU A 713 22.09 -3.44 2.05
N GLY A 714 20.82 -3.64 1.66
CA GLY A 714 19.65 -3.70 2.55
C GLY A 714 19.14 -2.34 3.03
N ASP A 715 19.94 -1.30 2.93
CA ASP A 715 19.59 0.10 3.24
C ASP A 715 20.44 1.05 2.37
N GLY A 716 20.16 2.36 2.43
CA GLY A 716 20.82 3.33 1.54
C GLY A 716 20.34 3.26 0.09
N TYR A 717 20.82 4.17 -0.72
CA TYR A 717 20.35 4.36 -2.11
C TYR A 717 21.39 4.00 -3.18
N ASN A 718 22.40 3.21 -2.83
CA ASN A 718 23.42 2.78 -3.78
C ASN A 718 22.86 1.86 -4.87
N TYR A 719 21.72 1.18 -4.58
CA TYR A 719 21.05 0.36 -5.59
C TYR A 719 20.59 1.17 -6.81
N GLU A 720 20.25 2.46 -6.66
CA GLU A 720 19.91 3.37 -7.78
C GLU A 720 21.11 3.64 -8.71
N GLN A 721 22.32 3.37 -8.23
CA GLN A 721 23.57 3.51 -8.99
C GLN A 721 24.08 2.15 -9.52
N GLY A 722 23.26 1.09 -9.40
CA GLY A 722 23.62 -0.24 -9.88
C GLY A 722 24.39 -1.10 -8.88
N TYR A 723 24.55 -0.67 -7.61
CA TYR A 723 25.19 -1.46 -6.56
C TYR A 723 24.21 -2.48 -5.95
N TYR A 724 23.94 -3.49 -6.72
CA TYR A 724 23.13 -4.67 -6.33
C TYR A 724 23.61 -5.90 -7.11
N SER A 725 23.16 -7.08 -6.71
CA SER A 725 23.42 -8.31 -7.47
C SER A 725 22.12 -9.05 -7.78
N ASN A 726 22.10 -9.70 -8.95
CA ASN A 726 21.08 -10.65 -9.37
C ASN A 726 21.70 -12.00 -9.68
N ILE A 727 21.00 -13.08 -9.24
CA ILE A 727 21.27 -14.46 -9.60
C ILE A 727 19.99 -15.02 -10.22
N ILE A 728 20.03 -15.36 -11.50
CA ILE A 728 18.85 -15.82 -12.23
C ILE A 728 18.80 -17.34 -12.20
N PHE A 729 17.70 -17.89 -11.74
CA PHE A 729 17.35 -19.30 -11.76
C PHE A 729 16.39 -19.55 -12.91
N THR A 730 16.75 -20.42 -13.85
CA THR A 730 15.91 -20.79 -15.00
C THR A 730 15.67 -22.30 -14.99
N TRP A 731 14.43 -22.70 -14.85
CA TRP A 731 14.00 -24.11 -14.92
C TRP A 731 13.45 -24.43 -16.29
N THR A 732 14.01 -25.46 -16.92
CA THR A 732 13.48 -26.05 -18.15
C THR A 732 12.76 -27.35 -17.81
N ASP A 733 11.45 -27.29 -17.83
CA ASP A 733 10.59 -28.39 -17.32
C ASP A 733 10.74 -29.67 -18.10
N ARG A 734 10.77 -29.61 -19.44
CA ARG A 734 10.90 -30.77 -20.34
C ARG A 734 12.15 -31.59 -20.04
N THR A 735 13.25 -30.97 -19.66
CA THR A 735 14.54 -31.64 -19.41
C THR A 735 14.80 -31.85 -17.92
N ARG A 736 13.94 -31.31 -17.04
CA ARG A 736 14.13 -31.25 -15.58
C ARG A 736 15.50 -30.65 -15.22
N THR A 737 15.84 -29.54 -15.85
CA THR A 737 17.15 -28.90 -15.69
C THR A 737 17.00 -27.51 -15.13
N LEU A 738 17.72 -27.24 -14.05
CA LEU A 738 17.89 -25.91 -13.49
C LEU A 738 19.21 -25.31 -13.96
N HIS A 739 19.15 -24.15 -14.57
CA HIS A 739 20.30 -23.30 -14.84
C HIS A 739 20.32 -22.15 -13.84
N ILE A 740 21.45 -21.97 -13.16
CA ILE A 740 21.74 -20.83 -12.29
C ILE A 740 22.76 -19.96 -13.01
N SER A 741 22.41 -18.71 -13.30
CA SER A 741 23.31 -17.80 -14.05
C SER A 741 24.58 -17.49 -13.29
N ALA A 742 25.59 -16.98 -13.99
CA ALA A 742 26.63 -16.22 -13.32
C ALA A 742 26.01 -14.99 -12.60
N ARG A 743 26.57 -14.62 -11.44
CA ARG A 743 26.12 -13.43 -10.69
C ARG A 743 26.27 -12.18 -11.55
N GLN A 744 25.24 -11.38 -11.61
CA GLN A 744 25.22 -10.10 -12.31
C GLN A 744 25.29 -8.97 -11.30
N GLY A 745 26.23 -8.03 -11.48
CA GLY A 745 26.43 -6.91 -10.57
C GLY A 745 27.14 -7.28 -9.26
N GLY A 746 27.11 -6.35 -8.32
CA GLY A 746 27.74 -6.53 -7.00
C GLY A 746 27.59 -5.30 -6.12
N PHE A 747 27.77 -5.49 -4.83
CA PHE A 747 27.71 -4.44 -3.81
C PHE A 747 28.67 -4.77 -2.67
N LYS A 748 28.95 -3.80 -1.82
CA LYS A 748 29.83 -3.98 -0.67
C LYS A 748 29.20 -4.93 0.36
N GLY A 749 29.93 -5.98 0.76
CA GLY A 749 29.45 -6.95 1.75
C GLY A 749 28.62 -8.11 1.15
N MET A 750 28.47 -8.20 -0.19
CA MET A 750 27.76 -9.32 -0.79
C MET A 750 28.40 -10.67 -0.47
N ILE A 751 27.60 -11.72 -0.39
CA ILE A 751 28.05 -13.10 -0.15
C ILE A 751 28.66 -13.64 -1.44
N LEU A 752 29.97 -13.94 -1.42
CA LEU A 752 30.71 -14.40 -2.60
C LEU A 752 30.46 -15.88 -2.90
N GLU A 753 30.45 -16.71 -1.84
CA GLU A 753 30.24 -18.15 -1.91
C GLU A 753 29.05 -18.54 -1.06
N ARG A 754 28.19 -19.40 -1.59
CA ARG A 754 26.97 -19.86 -0.90
C ARG A 754 26.55 -21.25 -1.34
N LYS A 755 25.59 -21.81 -0.64
CA LYS A 755 24.91 -23.05 -1.02
C LYS A 755 23.48 -22.75 -1.43
N PHE A 756 22.99 -23.51 -2.38
CA PHE A 756 21.57 -23.59 -2.68
C PHE A 756 21.08 -25.01 -2.46
N THR A 757 20.10 -25.19 -1.60
CA THR A 757 19.43 -26.46 -1.38
C THR A 757 18.18 -26.49 -2.26
N LEU A 758 18.26 -27.20 -3.39
CA LEU A 758 17.14 -27.38 -4.32
C LEU A 758 16.15 -28.38 -3.74
N VAL A 759 14.86 -28.07 -3.79
CA VAL A 759 13.78 -28.93 -3.28
C VAL A 759 12.64 -28.98 -4.29
N LEU A 760 12.19 -30.20 -4.61
CA LEU A 760 11.01 -30.43 -5.44
C LEU A 760 9.84 -30.99 -4.61
N PRO A 761 8.58 -30.85 -5.07
CA PRO A 761 7.41 -31.33 -4.35
C PRO A 761 7.36 -32.85 -4.14
N ASP A 762 8.09 -33.61 -4.95
CA ASP A 762 8.21 -35.08 -4.83
C ASP A 762 9.22 -35.51 -3.74
N GLY A 763 9.80 -34.56 -3.01
CA GLY A 763 10.80 -34.83 -1.97
C GLY A 763 12.25 -34.90 -2.48
N THR A 764 12.48 -34.76 -3.79
CA THR A 764 13.83 -34.68 -4.33
C THR A 764 14.56 -33.48 -3.78
N THR A 765 15.76 -33.67 -3.23
CA THR A 765 16.62 -32.59 -2.71
C THR A 765 18.03 -32.71 -3.26
N LYS A 766 18.68 -31.58 -3.54
CA LYS A 766 20.07 -31.50 -3.98
C LYS A 766 20.72 -30.20 -3.54
N THR A 767 21.85 -30.28 -2.87
CA THR A 767 22.62 -29.09 -2.47
C THR A 767 23.71 -28.79 -3.51
N ILE A 768 23.91 -27.53 -3.81
CA ILE A 768 24.85 -27.02 -4.80
C ILE A 768 25.68 -25.92 -4.16
N ASP A 769 27.01 -26.01 -4.37
CA ASP A 769 27.91 -24.90 -4.06
C ASP A 769 27.89 -23.90 -5.22
N TYR A 770 27.79 -22.62 -4.89
CA TYR A 770 27.75 -21.52 -5.83
C TYR A 770 28.74 -20.44 -5.45
N ASN A 771 29.68 -20.16 -6.35
CA ASN A 771 30.77 -19.19 -6.17
C ASN A 771 30.69 -17.97 -7.10
N GLY A 772 29.50 -17.70 -7.65
CA GLY A 772 29.28 -16.62 -8.60
C GLY A 772 29.38 -17.01 -10.08
N ASN A 773 29.86 -18.21 -10.40
CA ASN A 773 29.87 -18.75 -11.76
C ASN A 773 28.57 -19.49 -12.08
N GLN A 774 28.23 -19.58 -13.36
CA GLN A 774 27.04 -20.32 -13.79
C GLN A 774 27.13 -21.82 -13.45
N VAL A 775 25.99 -22.41 -13.09
CA VAL A 775 25.86 -23.83 -12.77
C VAL A 775 24.62 -24.39 -13.46
N THR A 776 24.73 -25.60 -14.01
CA THR A 776 23.59 -26.30 -14.59
C THR A 776 23.41 -27.65 -13.88
N VAL A 777 22.19 -27.94 -13.45
CA VAL A 777 21.87 -29.10 -12.64
C VAL A 777 20.66 -29.80 -13.23
N LYS A 778 20.78 -31.11 -13.46
CA LYS A 778 19.65 -31.97 -13.79
C LYS A 778 19.10 -32.61 -12.50
N LEU A 779 17.76 -32.55 -12.33
CA LEU A 779 17.02 -33.08 -11.17
C LEU A 779 16.08 -34.20 -11.58
#